data_20382917f4c9c9da23d62a1ce80cf534
#
_entry.id   20382917f4c9c9da23d62a1ce80cf534
#
_cell.length_a   1.000
_cell.length_b   1.000
_cell.length_c   1.000
_cell.angle_alpha   90.00
_cell.angle_beta   90.00
_cell.angle_gamma   90.00
#
_symmetry.space_group_name_H-M   'P 1'
#
loop_
_entity.id
_entity.type
_entity.pdbx_description
1 polymer ?
#
loop_
_entity_poly.entity_id
_entity_poly.type
_entity_poly.pdbx_seq_one_letter_code
_entity_poly.pdbx_strand_id
1 'polypeptide(L)'
;TIKERDSYARLDGKNVVTLNIIKRSGENLINCADKVKEVVKKMQDTEELPANLRVDFTGDTSKQTKTSFGELINTIIIGFILVLVILMFFMGVTNAFFVALSVPLSVFVAFLFLPLADMMVGTTVTLNFIVLFALLFGLGIIVDDAIVVIENTHRIYNNGRIPIVRSAKEAAGEVFIPVLAGTATTLAPFFPLLFWKGLIGKFMIYLPTMLILTLAASLIVAFIFNPVFAVSFMKPEGKEYEKPKKEVFKNKWFIVFLAAGVLLHLAGMSGIANFSILMALLMVFNAYVLNDVIHRFQKRALPKLMNRYEKLLRWILVGKRPVYAFISLFGVFILALGMLMASISMGRTKSTFFPSGDPNFVYVYLKLPVGTDVKYTDSITSILEKRVEKVLEKEKPGTPGSIVESIITNVAVSANNPRDQNRSVQSNLGRIQVSFVEFEKRHGKRTQPYMDQIRAAVQGIPGTSVEVAKEDNGPPTDPPVNIEVQGDNFESIAAVSRQLYNFLDTNRINGIENLQPDVDLSNPEITVNVDREKTMFEGLSTAQVGMEIRTAIFGKEVSKIKDGEDEYKIQLRYNDLIKNNVTDLMNLRITFMDMNSMQVKSIPLSSIASVDYTSTTGGVKRKNVKRTIQLQSNVLDPTMVGPINKSLQLKIDEFKNKEKIPADVTIRLSGQSEQEKETQTFLGTAFMIAIGLIFLILVLQFNSMSKPFIVITEIFFSVIGVLLGYALT
;
A
#
# COMPACT_ATOMS: atom_id res chain seq x y z
N THR A 1 9.75 41.94 17.76
CA THR A 1 10.57 41.15 16.81
C THR A 1 9.87 39.87 16.44
N ILE A 2 9.92 39.48 15.18
CA ILE A 2 9.37 38.22 14.69
C ILE A 2 10.18 37.05 15.30
N LYS A 3 9.50 35.99 15.73
CA LYS A 3 10.16 34.77 16.24
C LYS A 3 11.18 34.25 15.20
N GLU A 4 12.32 33.76 15.67
CA GLU A 4 13.27 33.08 14.80
C GLU A 4 12.61 31.95 14.03
N ARG A 5 12.97 31.79 12.77
CA ARG A 5 12.44 30.72 11.93
C ARG A 5 13.05 29.40 12.35
N ASP A 6 12.20 28.50 12.82
CA ASP A 6 12.60 27.14 13.23
C ASP A 6 12.52 26.16 12.05
N SER A 7 11.92 26.59 10.93
CA SER A 7 11.70 25.76 9.75
C SER A 7 11.47 26.60 8.50
N TYR A 8 11.65 25.97 7.35
CA TYR A 8 11.32 26.57 6.04
C TYR A 8 10.43 25.62 5.25
N ALA A 9 9.46 26.21 4.54
CA ALA A 9 8.63 25.48 3.59
C ALA A 9 8.51 26.29 2.29
N ARG A 10 8.65 25.60 1.17
CA ARG A 10 8.48 26.17 -0.18
C ARG A 10 7.59 25.28 -1.05
N LEU A 11 6.83 25.92 -1.90
CA LEU A 11 6.05 25.29 -2.96
C LEU A 11 6.46 25.92 -4.29
N ASP A 12 6.96 25.10 -5.20
CA ASP A 12 7.47 25.54 -6.50
C ASP A 12 8.44 26.73 -6.39
N GLY A 13 9.38 26.64 -5.44
CA GLY A 13 10.40 27.66 -5.15
C GLY A 13 9.91 28.88 -4.36
N LYS A 14 8.61 29.01 -4.04
CA LYS A 14 8.04 30.14 -3.29
C LYS A 14 7.80 29.77 -1.84
N ASN A 15 8.08 30.70 -0.92
CA ASN A 15 7.82 30.50 0.51
C ASN A 15 6.32 30.31 0.78
N VAL A 16 5.97 29.30 1.57
CA VAL A 16 4.61 28.96 1.94
C VAL A 16 4.48 28.65 3.42
N VAL A 17 3.23 28.71 3.91
CA VAL A 17 2.84 28.11 5.20
C VAL A 17 2.04 26.86 4.88
N THR A 18 2.45 25.72 5.42
CA THR A 18 1.80 24.43 5.18
C THR A 18 0.94 24.04 6.36
N LEU A 19 -0.34 23.80 6.11
CA LEU A 19 -1.29 23.22 7.07
C LEU A 19 -1.46 21.73 6.77
N ASN A 20 -0.94 20.88 7.63
CA ASN A 20 -1.09 19.43 7.51
C ASN A 20 -2.39 18.98 8.19
N ILE A 21 -3.33 18.47 7.41
CA ILE A 21 -4.61 17.97 7.91
C ILE A 21 -4.54 16.47 8.07
N ILE A 22 -4.63 16.00 9.31
CA ILE A 22 -4.56 14.59 9.65
C ILE A 22 -5.95 14.11 10.06
N LYS A 23 -6.48 13.16 9.29
CA LYS A 23 -7.77 12.51 9.54
C LYS A 23 -7.69 11.66 10.84
N ARG A 24 -8.72 11.73 11.69
CA ARG A 24 -8.86 10.80 12.83
C ARG A 24 -9.07 9.36 12.33
N SER A 25 -8.62 8.40 13.12
CA SER A 25 -8.88 6.99 12.86
C SER A 25 -10.40 6.74 12.83
N GLY A 26 -10.87 5.92 11.87
CA GLY A 26 -12.30 5.62 11.69
C GLY A 26 -13.09 6.62 10.83
N GLU A 27 -12.61 7.85 10.64
CA GLU A 27 -13.33 8.84 9.81
C GLU A 27 -13.17 8.56 8.30
N ASN A 28 -14.13 9.03 7.52
CA ASN A 28 -14.11 8.89 6.06
C ASN A 28 -13.16 9.93 5.43
N LEU A 29 -12.13 9.46 4.72
CA LEU A 29 -11.12 10.30 4.10
C LEU A 29 -11.69 11.26 3.05
N ILE A 30 -12.59 10.76 2.20
CA ILE A 30 -13.19 11.54 1.12
C ILE A 30 -14.03 12.69 1.69
N ASN A 31 -14.91 12.37 2.65
CA ASN A 31 -15.76 13.38 3.30
C ASN A 31 -14.92 14.42 4.06
N CYS A 32 -13.84 14.00 4.70
CA CYS A 32 -12.93 14.91 5.40
C CYS A 32 -12.28 15.89 4.41
N ALA A 33 -11.72 15.38 3.32
CA ALA A 33 -11.08 16.21 2.30
C ALA A 33 -12.06 17.18 1.62
N ASP A 34 -13.29 16.71 1.31
CA ASP A 34 -14.31 17.54 0.68
C ASP A 34 -14.78 18.66 1.63
N LYS A 35 -14.99 18.38 2.92
CA LYS A 35 -15.33 19.40 3.93
C LYS A 35 -14.23 20.45 4.08
N VAL A 36 -12.96 20.04 4.07
CA VAL A 36 -11.83 20.99 4.13
C VAL A 36 -11.84 21.92 2.91
N LYS A 37 -12.04 21.37 1.71
CA LYS A 37 -12.14 22.19 0.50
C LYS A 37 -13.32 23.14 0.53
N GLU A 38 -14.45 22.70 1.06
CA GLU A 38 -15.66 23.51 1.24
C GLU A 38 -15.41 24.67 2.22
N VAL A 39 -14.79 24.39 3.36
CA VAL A 39 -14.44 25.42 4.36
C VAL A 39 -13.52 26.46 3.76
N VAL A 40 -12.43 26.03 3.10
CA VAL A 40 -11.49 26.97 2.45
C VAL A 40 -12.18 27.81 1.39
N LYS A 41 -13.04 27.19 0.55
CA LYS A 41 -13.81 27.92 -0.45
C LYS A 41 -14.74 28.94 0.20
N LYS A 42 -15.45 28.56 1.27
CA LYS A 42 -16.31 29.50 2.01
C LYS A 42 -15.53 30.68 2.56
N MET A 43 -14.34 30.43 3.16
CA MET A 43 -13.47 31.51 3.67
C MET A 43 -12.96 32.42 2.55
N GLN A 44 -12.75 31.88 1.34
CA GLN A 44 -12.42 32.70 0.16
C GLN A 44 -13.62 33.54 -0.32
N ASP A 45 -14.81 32.91 -0.36
CA ASP A 45 -16.05 33.58 -0.82
C ASP A 45 -16.54 34.65 0.18
N THR A 46 -16.25 34.48 1.49
CA THR A 46 -16.59 35.47 2.56
C THR A 46 -15.51 36.54 2.79
N GLU A 47 -14.46 36.57 1.96
CA GLU A 47 -13.32 37.49 2.08
C GLU A 47 -12.59 37.42 3.45
N GLU A 48 -12.76 36.33 4.20
CA GLU A 48 -12.01 36.08 5.44
C GLU A 48 -10.52 35.85 5.16
N LEU A 49 -10.20 35.36 3.96
CA LEU A 49 -8.84 35.23 3.46
C LEU A 49 -8.47 36.45 2.61
N PRO A 50 -7.26 37.03 2.79
CA PRO A 50 -6.79 38.13 1.96
C PRO A 50 -6.79 37.76 0.48
N ALA A 51 -7.24 38.68 -0.39
CA ALA A 51 -7.35 38.45 -1.84
C ALA A 51 -6.01 38.10 -2.52
N ASN A 52 -4.87 38.44 -1.95
CA ASN A 52 -3.54 38.11 -2.40
C ASN A 52 -3.01 36.76 -1.89
N LEU A 53 -3.77 36.07 -1.05
CA LEU A 53 -3.42 34.74 -0.54
C LEU A 53 -3.91 33.65 -1.50
N ARG A 54 -2.97 32.90 -2.05
CA ARG A 54 -3.26 31.72 -2.85
C ARG A 54 -3.22 30.49 -1.94
N VAL A 55 -4.28 29.68 -1.98
CA VAL A 55 -4.36 28.39 -1.28
C VAL A 55 -4.30 27.26 -2.29
N ASP A 56 -3.28 26.41 -2.18
CA ASP A 56 -3.09 25.24 -3.04
C ASP A 56 -3.24 23.96 -2.20
N PHE A 57 -3.98 22.98 -2.72
CA PHE A 57 -4.14 21.67 -2.11
C PHE A 57 -3.12 20.69 -2.69
N THR A 58 -2.22 20.21 -1.85
CA THR A 58 -1.16 19.29 -2.26
C THR A 58 -1.22 17.99 -1.44
N GLY A 59 -0.76 16.87 -2.02
CA GLY A 59 -0.72 15.59 -1.33
C GLY A 59 -2.12 15.04 -0.93
N ASP A 60 -3.16 15.36 -1.69
CA ASP A 60 -4.54 14.93 -1.43
C ASP A 60 -4.72 13.44 -1.74
N THR A 61 -4.57 12.59 -0.72
CA THR A 61 -4.77 11.14 -0.83
C THR A 61 -6.22 10.73 -1.12
N SER A 62 -7.20 11.64 -0.92
CA SER A 62 -8.60 11.35 -1.26
C SER A 62 -8.82 11.20 -2.76
N LYS A 63 -8.01 11.87 -3.59
CA LYS A 63 -8.07 11.74 -5.07
C LYS A 63 -7.83 10.28 -5.47
N GLN A 64 -6.76 9.66 -4.98
CA GLN A 64 -6.44 8.27 -5.28
C GLN A 64 -7.55 7.31 -4.82
N THR A 65 -8.13 7.55 -3.63
CA THR A 65 -9.23 6.74 -3.12
C THR A 65 -10.49 6.88 -4.00
N LYS A 66 -10.81 8.10 -4.45
CA LYS A 66 -11.93 8.36 -5.38
C LYS A 66 -11.72 7.65 -6.72
N THR A 67 -10.52 7.74 -7.28
CA THR A 67 -10.16 7.07 -8.55
C THR A 67 -10.30 5.55 -8.40
N SER A 68 -9.71 4.96 -7.37
CA SER A 68 -9.81 3.51 -7.11
C SER A 68 -11.25 3.04 -6.92
N PHE A 69 -12.09 3.84 -6.25
CA PHE A 69 -13.51 3.54 -6.11
C PHE A 69 -14.25 3.62 -7.45
N GLY A 70 -13.96 4.64 -8.27
CA GLY A 70 -14.48 4.77 -9.62
C GLY A 70 -14.09 3.60 -10.52
N GLU A 71 -12.82 3.18 -10.47
CA GLU A 71 -12.31 2.01 -11.19
C GLU A 71 -13.01 0.71 -10.76
N LEU A 72 -13.28 0.54 -9.46
CA LEU A 72 -14.05 -0.61 -8.96
C LEU A 72 -15.44 -0.65 -9.59
N ILE A 73 -16.20 0.45 -9.52
CA ILE A 73 -17.55 0.53 -10.10
C ILE A 73 -17.51 0.23 -11.60
N ASN A 74 -16.58 0.82 -12.32
CA ASN A 74 -16.39 0.56 -13.75
C ASN A 74 -16.08 -0.91 -14.02
N THR A 75 -15.22 -1.52 -13.22
CA THR A 75 -14.84 -2.93 -13.38
C THR A 75 -16.01 -3.87 -13.07
N ILE A 76 -16.82 -3.57 -12.04
CA ILE A 76 -18.06 -4.33 -11.76
C ILE A 76 -19.01 -4.26 -12.97
N ILE A 77 -19.19 -3.06 -13.54
CA ILE A 77 -20.05 -2.87 -14.71
C ILE A 77 -19.49 -3.63 -15.92
N ILE A 78 -18.20 -3.49 -16.22
CA ILE A 78 -17.55 -4.18 -17.34
C ILE A 78 -17.61 -5.70 -17.14
N GLY A 79 -17.32 -6.18 -15.92
CA GLY A 79 -17.40 -7.61 -15.57
C GLY A 79 -18.81 -8.16 -15.73
N PHE A 80 -19.82 -7.44 -15.24
CA PHE A 80 -21.23 -7.78 -15.45
C PHE A 80 -21.58 -7.90 -16.93
N ILE A 81 -21.19 -6.92 -17.76
CA ILE A 81 -21.48 -6.91 -19.19
C ILE A 81 -20.76 -8.05 -19.89
N LEU A 82 -19.49 -8.28 -19.58
CA LEU A 82 -18.70 -9.35 -20.19
C LEU A 82 -19.30 -10.72 -19.87
N VAL A 83 -19.63 -10.96 -18.60
CA VAL A 83 -20.32 -12.18 -18.16
C VAL A 83 -21.66 -12.33 -18.85
N LEU A 84 -22.47 -11.27 -18.89
CA LEU A 84 -23.75 -11.25 -19.58
C LEU A 84 -23.62 -11.64 -21.05
N VAL A 85 -22.70 -11.02 -21.78
CA VAL A 85 -22.47 -11.29 -23.20
C VAL A 85 -22.01 -12.74 -23.43
N ILE A 86 -21.06 -13.25 -22.63
CA ILE A 86 -20.58 -14.63 -22.73
C ILE A 86 -21.72 -15.61 -22.47
N LEU A 87 -22.47 -15.42 -21.39
CA LEU A 87 -23.57 -16.33 -21.03
C LEU A 87 -24.72 -16.32 -22.03
N MET A 88 -24.96 -15.19 -22.72
CA MET A 88 -25.93 -15.12 -23.80
C MET A 88 -25.67 -16.12 -24.91
N PHE A 89 -24.41 -16.43 -25.23
CA PHE A 89 -24.05 -17.42 -26.24
C PHE A 89 -24.43 -18.87 -25.85
N PHE A 90 -24.42 -19.19 -24.57
CA PHE A 90 -24.64 -20.55 -24.06
C PHE A 90 -26.08 -20.77 -23.62
N MET A 91 -26.68 -19.84 -22.89
CA MET A 91 -27.94 -19.99 -22.17
C MET A 91 -29.10 -19.17 -22.75
N GLY A 92 -28.81 -18.32 -23.76
CA GLY A 92 -29.79 -17.33 -24.27
C GLY A 92 -29.89 -16.10 -23.37
N VAL A 93 -30.55 -15.05 -23.90
CA VAL A 93 -30.52 -13.69 -23.32
C VAL A 93 -31.16 -13.62 -21.94
N THR A 94 -32.34 -14.19 -21.78
CA THR A 94 -33.13 -14.09 -20.53
C THR A 94 -32.41 -14.75 -19.37
N ASN A 95 -31.93 -15.98 -19.56
CA ASN A 95 -31.22 -16.73 -18.50
C ASN A 95 -29.89 -16.08 -18.17
N ALA A 96 -29.14 -15.65 -19.21
CA ALA A 96 -27.86 -14.93 -19.04
C ALA A 96 -28.00 -13.65 -18.21
N PHE A 97 -29.08 -12.91 -18.41
CA PHE A 97 -29.33 -11.67 -17.65
C PHE A 97 -29.47 -11.94 -16.14
N PHE A 98 -30.23 -12.97 -15.75
CA PHE A 98 -30.43 -13.27 -14.33
C PHE A 98 -29.18 -13.81 -13.67
N VAL A 99 -28.41 -14.63 -14.37
CA VAL A 99 -27.12 -15.10 -13.86
C VAL A 99 -26.16 -13.92 -13.70
N ALA A 100 -26.09 -13.03 -14.70
CA ALA A 100 -25.24 -11.85 -14.59
C ALA A 100 -25.68 -10.90 -13.45
N LEU A 101 -27.00 -10.76 -13.23
CA LEU A 101 -27.56 -9.95 -12.15
C LEU A 101 -27.19 -10.50 -10.75
N SER A 102 -26.96 -11.80 -10.62
CA SER A 102 -26.51 -12.39 -9.35
C SER A 102 -25.15 -11.85 -8.89
N VAL A 103 -24.31 -11.37 -9.82
CA VAL A 103 -22.98 -10.80 -9.49
C VAL A 103 -23.08 -9.54 -8.63
N PRO A 104 -23.68 -8.44 -9.11
CA PRO A 104 -23.84 -7.25 -8.27
C PRO A 104 -24.68 -7.53 -7.02
N LEU A 105 -25.68 -8.42 -7.11
CA LEU A 105 -26.49 -8.79 -5.96
C LEU A 105 -25.67 -9.48 -4.87
N SER A 106 -24.75 -10.38 -5.24
CA SER A 106 -23.84 -11.03 -4.29
C SER A 106 -22.92 -10.04 -3.61
N VAL A 107 -22.42 -9.04 -4.33
CA VAL A 107 -21.62 -7.95 -3.75
C VAL A 107 -22.44 -7.13 -2.76
N PHE A 108 -23.69 -6.77 -3.09
CA PHE A 108 -24.57 -6.06 -2.14
C PHE A 108 -24.88 -6.89 -0.90
N VAL A 109 -25.14 -8.17 -1.04
CA VAL A 109 -25.36 -9.08 0.10
C VAL A 109 -24.09 -9.20 0.93
N ALA A 110 -22.90 -9.26 0.33
CA ALA A 110 -21.63 -9.26 1.04
C ALA A 110 -21.45 -7.97 1.89
N PHE A 111 -21.82 -6.81 1.35
CA PHE A 111 -21.79 -5.56 2.12
C PHE A 111 -22.78 -5.56 3.30
N LEU A 112 -23.94 -6.21 3.18
CA LEU A 112 -24.87 -6.37 4.32
C LEU A 112 -24.25 -7.19 5.47
N PHE A 113 -23.37 -8.14 5.15
CA PHE A 113 -22.64 -8.95 6.13
C PHE A 113 -21.31 -8.33 6.59
N LEU A 114 -21.00 -7.09 6.19
CA LEU A 114 -19.76 -6.41 6.62
C LEU A 114 -19.59 -6.34 8.15
N PRO A 115 -20.65 -6.11 8.97
CA PRO A 115 -20.52 -6.15 10.42
C PRO A 115 -20.04 -7.50 10.97
N LEU A 116 -20.31 -8.60 10.26
CA LEU A 116 -19.77 -9.92 10.60
C LEU A 116 -18.26 -9.98 10.30
N ALA A 117 -17.81 -9.36 9.21
CA ALA A 117 -16.39 -9.22 8.90
C ALA A 117 -15.66 -8.40 9.97
N ASP A 118 -16.25 -7.31 10.47
CA ASP A 118 -15.71 -6.52 11.58
C ASP A 118 -15.45 -7.36 12.83
N MET A 119 -16.38 -8.25 13.15
CA MET A 119 -16.23 -9.19 14.27
C MET A 119 -15.11 -10.22 14.03
N MET A 120 -14.92 -10.69 12.79
CA MET A 120 -13.86 -11.65 12.44
C MET A 120 -12.47 -11.03 12.47
N VAL A 121 -12.34 -9.79 11.98
CA VAL A 121 -11.06 -9.06 11.89
C VAL A 121 -10.70 -8.37 13.21
N GLY A 122 -11.70 -8.13 14.09
CA GLY A 122 -11.54 -7.40 15.35
C GLY A 122 -11.38 -5.89 15.19
N THR A 123 -11.57 -5.37 13.99
CA THR A 123 -11.56 -3.93 13.67
C THR A 123 -12.55 -3.63 12.56
N THR A 124 -13.04 -2.39 12.48
CA THR A 124 -13.94 -1.98 11.39
C THR A 124 -13.26 -2.12 10.03
N VAL A 125 -13.87 -2.92 9.15
CA VAL A 125 -13.42 -3.08 7.77
C VAL A 125 -13.79 -1.83 6.98
N THR A 126 -12.80 -1.01 6.64
CA THR A 126 -12.98 0.16 5.81
C THR A 126 -12.76 -0.16 4.33
N LEU A 127 -13.45 0.55 3.44
CA LEU A 127 -13.17 0.48 2.00
C LEU A 127 -11.73 0.96 1.74
N ASN A 128 -10.85 0.01 1.53
CA ASN A 128 -9.45 0.23 1.20
C ASN A 128 -9.10 -0.52 -0.09
N PHE A 129 -7.91 -0.26 -0.63
CA PHE A 129 -7.43 -0.88 -1.87
C PHE A 129 -7.51 -2.42 -1.84
N ILE A 130 -7.21 -3.06 -0.71
CA ILE A 130 -7.21 -4.53 -0.60
C ILE A 130 -8.64 -5.08 -0.64
N VAL A 131 -9.58 -4.41 0.05
CA VAL A 131 -11.01 -4.76 0.01
C VAL A 131 -11.54 -4.63 -1.42
N LEU A 132 -11.20 -3.53 -2.13
CA LEU A 132 -11.60 -3.32 -3.51
C LEU A 132 -11.01 -4.39 -4.44
N PHE A 133 -9.74 -4.74 -4.25
CA PHE A 133 -9.07 -5.80 -4.99
C PHE A 133 -9.68 -7.18 -4.72
N ALA A 134 -10.03 -7.49 -3.46
CA ALA A 134 -10.71 -8.72 -3.10
C ALA A 134 -12.09 -8.85 -3.78
N LEU A 135 -12.86 -7.76 -3.82
CA LEU A 135 -14.15 -7.74 -4.52
C LEU A 135 -13.98 -7.96 -6.02
N LEU A 136 -12.99 -7.31 -6.65
CA LEU A 136 -12.66 -7.50 -8.05
C LEU A 136 -12.29 -8.96 -8.36
N PHE A 137 -11.41 -9.54 -7.53
CA PHE A 137 -10.99 -10.93 -7.67
C PHE A 137 -12.18 -11.89 -7.46
N GLY A 138 -13.05 -11.60 -6.50
CA GLY A 138 -14.26 -12.38 -6.21
C GLY A 138 -15.27 -12.38 -7.36
N LEU A 139 -15.35 -11.30 -8.16
CA LEU A 139 -16.32 -11.20 -9.26
C LEU A 139 -16.25 -12.38 -10.24
N GLY A 140 -15.05 -12.87 -10.57
CA GLY A 140 -14.85 -14.00 -11.47
C GLY A 140 -15.34 -15.35 -10.90
N ILE A 141 -15.36 -15.47 -9.57
CA ILE A 141 -15.68 -16.74 -8.88
C ILE A 141 -17.17 -16.79 -8.49
N ILE A 142 -17.79 -15.64 -8.19
CA ILE A 142 -19.19 -15.51 -7.74
C ILE A 142 -20.20 -16.10 -8.74
N VAL A 143 -19.86 -16.05 -10.03
CA VAL A 143 -20.78 -16.43 -11.12
C VAL A 143 -21.05 -17.92 -11.16
N ASP A 144 -20.10 -18.76 -10.74
CA ASP A 144 -20.16 -20.21 -10.93
C ASP A 144 -21.37 -20.84 -10.23
N ASP A 145 -21.63 -20.47 -8.99
CA ASP A 145 -22.78 -21.00 -8.22
C ASP A 145 -24.12 -20.66 -8.91
N ALA A 146 -24.23 -19.45 -9.41
CA ALA A 146 -25.43 -18.96 -10.10
C ALA A 146 -25.67 -19.70 -11.42
N ILE A 147 -24.63 -19.97 -12.20
CA ILE A 147 -24.69 -20.67 -13.48
C ILE A 147 -25.27 -22.09 -13.26
N VAL A 148 -24.73 -22.84 -12.30
CA VAL A 148 -25.11 -24.21 -12.05
C VAL A 148 -26.60 -24.34 -11.68
N VAL A 149 -27.10 -23.47 -10.80
CA VAL A 149 -28.49 -23.48 -10.36
C VAL A 149 -29.46 -23.15 -11.50
N ILE A 150 -29.16 -22.09 -12.27
CA ILE A 150 -30.01 -21.63 -13.38
C ILE A 150 -29.97 -22.64 -14.53
N GLU A 151 -28.78 -23.16 -14.88
CA GLU A 151 -28.65 -24.15 -15.97
C GLU A 151 -29.39 -25.45 -15.63
N ASN A 152 -29.26 -25.95 -14.40
CA ASN A 152 -29.96 -27.12 -13.97
C ASN A 152 -31.49 -26.92 -13.98
N THR A 153 -31.95 -25.72 -13.55
CA THR A 153 -33.37 -25.34 -13.62
C THR A 153 -33.85 -25.33 -15.07
N HIS A 154 -33.07 -24.74 -15.97
CA HIS A 154 -33.35 -24.69 -17.40
C HIS A 154 -33.44 -26.08 -18.03
N ARG A 155 -32.48 -26.97 -17.70
CA ARG A 155 -32.42 -28.35 -18.16
C ARG A 155 -33.66 -29.14 -17.76
N ILE A 156 -34.07 -29.03 -16.48
CA ILE A 156 -35.25 -29.76 -15.99
C ILE A 156 -36.53 -29.19 -16.59
N TYR A 157 -36.65 -27.88 -16.72
CA TYR A 157 -37.81 -27.18 -17.26
C TYR A 157 -38.01 -27.46 -18.75
N ASN A 158 -36.94 -27.49 -19.54
CA ASN A 158 -37.00 -27.76 -20.99
C ASN A 158 -37.39 -29.21 -21.32
N ASN A 159 -37.31 -30.15 -20.38
CA ASN A 159 -37.85 -31.49 -20.56
C ASN A 159 -39.38 -31.51 -20.69
N GLY A 160 -40.07 -30.40 -20.43
CA GLY A 160 -41.50 -30.18 -20.67
C GLY A 160 -42.47 -30.97 -19.79
N ARG A 161 -41.94 -31.73 -18.81
CA ARG A 161 -42.72 -32.64 -17.96
C ARG A 161 -43.15 -32.02 -16.62
N ILE A 162 -42.48 -30.98 -16.18
CA ILE A 162 -42.61 -30.44 -14.82
C ILE A 162 -42.82 -28.92 -14.88
N PRO A 163 -43.77 -28.34 -14.09
CA PRO A 163 -43.96 -26.88 -14.01
C PRO A 163 -42.71 -26.16 -13.49
N ILE A 164 -42.51 -24.93 -13.90
CA ILE A 164 -41.29 -24.13 -13.58
C ILE A 164 -40.99 -24.05 -12.07
N VAL A 165 -42.01 -23.89 -11.22
CA VAL A 165 -41.87 -23.82 -9.76
C VAL A 165 -41.27 -25.12 -9.21
N ARG A 166 -41.77 -26.25 -9.68
CA ARG A 166 -41.27 -27.57 -9.26
C ARG A 166 -39.90 -27.86 -9.87
N SER A 167 -39.66 -27.45 -11.11
CA SER A 167 -38.37 -27.58 -11.78
C SER A 167 -37.29 -26.80 -11.04
N ALA A 168 -37.55 -25.58 -10.60
CA ALA A 168 -36.62 -24.77 -9.83
C ALA A 168 -36.30 -25.38 -8.45
N LYS A 169 -37.31 -25.91 -7.78
CA LYS A 169 -37.15 -26.58 -6.48
C LYS A 169 -36.33 -27.88 -6.59
N GLU A 170 -36.64 -28.73 -7.57
CA GLU A 170 -35.92 -29.98 -7.81
C GLU A 170 -34.46 -29.68 -8.25
N ALA A 171 -34.29 -28.73 -9.16
CA ALA A 171 -32.96 -28.31 -9.64
C ALA A 171 -32.07 -27.80 -8.51
N ALA A 172 -32.57 -26.88 -7.68
CA ALA A 172 -31.80 -26.34 -6.55
C ALA A 172 -31.45 -27.45 -5.54
N GLY A 173 -32.37 -28.36 -5.26
CA GLY A 173 -32.12 -29.51 -4.36
C GLY A 173 -31.08 -30.48 -4.91
N GLU A 174 -31.12 -30.81 -6.22
CA GLU A 174 -30.16 -31.71 -6.87
C GLU A 174 -28.72 -31.18 -6.81
N VAL A 175 -28.52 -29.87 -7.01
CA VAL A 175 -27.17 -29.26 -7.06
C VAL A 175 -26.70 -28.69 -5.76
N PHE A 176 -27.51 -28.69 -4.69
CA PHE A 176 -27.17 -28.02 -3.41
C PHE A 176 -25.86 -28.56 -2.82
N ILE A 177 -25.76 -29.88 -2.62
CA ILE A 177 -24.57 -30.49 -2.02
C ILE A 177 -23.31 -30.29 -2.89
N PRO A 178 -23.33 -30.55 -4.22
CA PRO A 178 -22.19 -30.30 -5.09
C PRO A 178 -21.71 -28.85 -5.09
N VAL A 179 -22.64 -27.88 -5.17
CA VAL A 179 -22.28 -26.46 -5.18
C VAL A 179 -21.73 -26.00 -3.82
N LEU A 180 -22.41 -26.43 -2.72
CA LEU A 180 -21.92 -26.12 -1.36
C LEU A 180 -20.50 -26.67 -1.14
N ALA A 181 -20.24 -27.91 -1.53
CA ALA A 181 -18.91 -28.49 -1.42
C ALA A 181 -17.89 -27.81 -2.36
N GLY A 182 -18.29 -27.44 -3.58
CA GLY A 182 -17.48 -26.68 -4.52
C GLY A 182 -17.06 -25.32 -3.93
N THR A 183 -18.04 -24.56 -3.42
CA THR A 183 -17.76 -23.26 -2.77
C THR A 183 -16.92 -23.44 -1.51
N ALA A 184 -17.17 -24.45 -0.69
CA ALA A 184 -16.34 -24.76 0.49
C ALA A 184 -14.89 -25.09 0.12
N THR A 185 -14.67 -25.86 -0.96
CA THR A 185 -13.29 -26.13 -1.45
C THR A 185 -12.61 -24.89 -2.00
N THR A 186 -13.35 -23.98 -2.61
CA THR A 186 -12.83 -22.68 -3.07
C THR A 186 -12.48 -21.76 -1.90
N LEU A 187 -13.25 -21.83 -0.80
CA LEU A 187 -13.00 -21.06 0.43
C LEU A 187 -11.83 -21.61 1.25
N ALA A 188 -11.57 -22.91 1.18
CA ALA A 188 -10.58 -23.58 2.01
C ALA A 188 -9.16 -22.96 1.96
N PRO A 189 -8.61 -22.49 0.83
CA PRO A 189 -7.32 -21.83 0.77
C PRO A 189 -7.27 -20.47 1.49
N PHE A 190 -8.41 -19.79 1.59
CA PHE A 190 -8.48 -18.45 2.21
C PHE A 190 -8.62 -18.53 3.73
N PHE A 191 -9.14 -19.64 4.25
CA PHE A 191 -9.35 -19.80 5.68
C PHE A 191 -8.07 -19.77 6.53
N PRO A 192 -6.95 -20.46 6.17
CA PRO A 192 -5.69 -20.33 6.90
C PRO A 192 -5.11 -18.92 6.89
N LEU A 193 -5.37 -18.13 5.84
CA LEU A 193 -4.86 -16.77 5.72
C LEU A 193 -5.46 -15.79 6.75
N LEU A 194 -6.63 -16.12 7.33
CA LEU A 194 -7.21 -15.34 8.44
C LEU A 194 -6.33 -15.36 9.70
N PHE A 195 -5.48 -16.35 9.85
CA PHE A 195 -4.59 -16.54 11.00
C PHE A 195 -3.18 -16.02 10.75
N TRP A 196 -2.97 -15.25 9.69
CA TRP A 196 -1.66 -14.68 9.38
C TRP A 196 -1.26 -13.62 10.40
N LYS A 197 -0.18 -13.89 11.12
CA LYS A 197 0.36 -13.02 12.18
C LYS A 197 1.32 -11.98 11.58
N GLY A 198 1.62 -10.96 12.39
CA GLY A 198 2.57 -9.91 12.01
C GLY A 198 1.95 -8.76 11.22
N LEU A 199 2.79 -7.84 10.78
CA LEU A 199 2.36 -6.60 10.11
C LEU A 199 1.75 -6.88 8.73
N ILE A 200 2.38 -7.77 7.97
CA ILE A 200 1.90 -8.19 6.64
C ILE A 200 0.56 -8.91 6.78
N GLY A 201 0.41 -9.80 7.78
CA GLY A 201 -0.85 -10.48 8.04
C GLY A 201 -1.99 -9.51 8.36
N LYS A 202 -1.75 -8.51 9.22
CA LYS A 202 -2.73 -7.46 9.54
C LYS A 202 -3.13 -6.62 8.31
N PHE A 203 -2.22 -6.42 7.39
CA PHE A 203 -2.49 -5.73 6.14
C PHE A 203 -3.28 -6.61 5.16
N MET A 204 -2.92 -7.87 5.03
CA MET A 204 -3.50 -8.80 4.05
C MET A 204 -4.81 -9.45 4.49
N ILE A 205 -5.18 -9.42 5.77
CA ILE A 205 -6.37 -10.11 6.33
C ILE A 205 -7.69 -9.68 5.67
N TYR A 206 -7.76 -8.45 5.16
CA TYR A 206 -8.95 -7.94 4.48
C TYR A 206 -9.28 -8.71 3.20
N LEU A 207 -8.27 -9.23 2.50
CA LEU A 207 -8.45 -9.97 1.25
C LEU A 207 -9.19 -11.30 1.48
N PRO A 208 -8.70 -12.25 2.31
CA PRO A 208 -9.41 -13.49 2.56
C PRO A 208 -10.77 -13.25 3.23
N THR A 209 -10.89 -12.28 4.12
CA THR A 209 -12.15 -11.95 4.79
C THR A 209 -13.22 -11.55 3.78
N MET A 210 -12.91 -10.63 2.87
CA MET A 210 -13.86 -10.19 1.85
C MET A 210 -14.18 -11.27 0.82
N LEU A 211 -13.21 -12.11 0.45
CA LEU A 211 -13.46 -13.25 -0.44
C LEU A 211 -14.37 -14.28 0.20
N ILE A 212 -14.15 -14.63 1.46
CA ILE A 212 -15.03 -15.56 2.19
C ILE A 212 -16.46 -15.00 2.26
N LEU A 213 -16.58 -13.71 2.56
CA LEU A 213 -17.86 -13.04 2.69
C LEU A 213 -18.61 -12.99 1.36
N THR A 214 -17.93 -12.64 0.26
CA THR A 214 -18.53 -12.55 -1.07
C THR A 214 -18.92 -13.91 -1.64
N LEU A 215 -18.11 -14.94 -1.41
CA LEU A 215 -18.44 -16.30 -1.83
C LEU A 215 -19.59 -16.91 -1.00
N ALA A 216 -19.62 -16.64 0.32
CA ALA A 216 -20.78 -17.02 1.14
C ALA A 216 -22.06 -16.30 0.67
N ALA A 217 -21.96 -15.02 0.33
CA ALA A 217 -23.06 -14.24 -0.22
C ALA A 217 -23.52 -14.79 -1.59
N SER A 218 -22.59 -15.22 -2.46
CA SER A 218 -22.94 -15.81 -3.76
C SER A 218 -23.79 -17.08 -3.60
N LEU A 219 -23.46 -17.91 -2.61
CA LEU A 219 -24.22 -19.10 -2.29
C LEU A 219 -25.68 -18.77 -1.90
N ILE A 220 -25.86 -17.74 -1.05
CA ILE A 220 -27.19 -17.25 -0.66
C ILE A 220 -27.97 -16.77 -1.90
N VAL A 221 -27.32 -16.00 -2.75
CA VAL A 221 -27.95 -15.49 -3.98
C VAL A 221 -28.28 -16.63 -4.94
N ALA A 222 -27.39 -17.60 -5.11
CA ALA A 222 -27.60 -18.74 -6.00
C ALA A 222 -28.79 -19.61 -5.59
N PHE A 223 -29.00 -19.86 -4.29
CA PHE A 223 -30.05 -20.75 -3.81
C PHE A 223 -31.35 -20.08 -3.39
N ILE A 224 -31.36 -18.78 -3.12
CA ILE A 224 -32.54 -18.02 -2.75
C ILE A 224 -33.05 -17.17 -3.92
N PHE A 225 -32.22 -16.33 -4.49
CA PHE A 225 -32.65 -15.36 -5.50
C PHE A 225 -32.78 -15.97 -6.90
N ASN A 226 -31.82 -16.80 -7.32
CA ASN A 226 -31.82 -17.34 -8.66
C ASN A 226 -33.00 -18.30 -8.95
N PRO A 227 -33.43 -19.20 -8.05
CA PRO A 227 -34.66 -19.96 -8.25
C PRO A 227 -35.88 -19.06 -8.38
N VAL A 228 -35.99 -17.96 -7.62
CA VAL A 228 -37.09 -17.00 -7.73
C VAL A 228 -37.08 -16.30 -9.08
N PHE A 229 -35.89 -15.88 -9.55
CA PHE A 229 -35.75 -15.30 -10.90
C PHE A 229 -36.12 -16.29 -11.99
N ALA A 230 -35.67 -17.55 -11.88
CA ALA A 230 -36.03 -18.58 -12.83
C ALA A 230 -37.54 -18.79 -12.90
N VAL A 231 -38.22 -18.89 -11.76
CA VAL A 231 -39.69 -19.04 -11.71
C VAL A 231 -40.42 -17.86 -12.33
N SER A 232 -39.93 -16.63 -12.05
CA SER A 232 -40.62 -15.40 -12.48
C SER A 232 -40.44 -15.08 -13.96
N PHE A 233 -39.30 -15.48 -14.55
CA PHE A 233 -38.88 -14.95 -15.83
C PHE A 233 -38.41 -15.96 -16.86
N MET A 234 -38.08 -17.21 -16.48
CA MET A 234 -37.62 -18.25 -17.40
C MET A 234 -38.73 -18.68 -18.33
N LYS A 235 -38.44 -18.76 -19.61
CA LYS A 235 -39.35 -19.23 -20.64
C LYS A 235 -38.80 -20.50 -21.30
N PRO A 236 -39.68 -21.42 -21.75
CA PRO A 236 -39.25 -22.61 -22.48
C PRO A 236 -38.61 -22.22 -23.81
N GLU A 237 -37.61 -22.96 -24.26
CA GLU A 237 -36.98 -22.79 -25.56
C GLU A 237 -37.97 -22.87 -26.71
N GLY A 238 -37.81 -22.00 -27.70
CA GLY A 238 -38.59 -21.99 -28.95
C GLY A 238 -39.61 -20.88 -29.13
N LYS A 239 -40.00 -20.15 -28.05
CA LYS A 239 -40.94 -19.03 -28.16
C LYS A 239 -40.29 -17.62 -28.28
N GLU A 240 -38.99 -17.51 -28.09
CA GLU A 240 -38.26 -16.21 -28.09
C GLU A 240 -37.83 -15.74 -29.49
N TYR A 241 -37.87 -16.65 -30.48
CA TYR A 241 -37.18 -16.44 -31.76
C TYR A 241 -38.00 -15.69 -32.83
N GLU A 242 -39.28 -15.47 -32.65
CA GLU A 242 -40.18 -14.97 -33.72
C GLU A 242 -40.55 -13.48 -33.62
N LYS A 243 -39.95 -12.71 -32.70
CA LYS A 243 -40.31 -11.30 -32.63
C LYS A 243 -39.57 -10.46 -33.71
N PRO A 244 -40.30 -9.67 -34.51
CA PRO A 244 -39.69 -8.82 -35.53
C PRO A 244 -38.71 -7.81 -34.86
N LYS A 245 -37.53 -7.66 -35.45
CA LYS A 245 -36.42 -6.81 -34.93
C LYS A 245 -36.85 -5.39 -34.51
N LYS A 246 -37.87 -4.84 -35.14
CA LYS A 246 -38.42 -3.49 -34.83
C LYS A 246 -39.25 -3.46 -33.53
N GLU A 247 -39.68 -4.57 -32.97
CA GLU A 247 -40.46 -4.60 -31.73
C GLU A 247 -39.63 -4.27 -30.48
N VAL A 248 -38.27 -4.26 -30.57
CA VAL A 248 -37.41 -3.85 -29.48
C VAL A 248 -37.69 -2.43 -29.03
N PHE A 249 -37.96 -1.54 -29.97
CA PHE A 249 -38.27 -0.13 -29.67
C PHE A 249 -39.64 0.05 -28.99
N LYS A 250 -40.54 -0.94 -29.11
CA LYS A 250 -41.85 -0.98 -28.43
C LYS A 250 -41.77 -1.70 -27.08
N ASN A 251 -40.63 -2.29 -26.75
CA ASN A 251 -40.47 -3.03 -25.51
C ASN A 251 -40.49 -2.06 -24.31
N LYS A 252 -41.37 -2.33 -23.32
CA LYS A 252 -41.49 -1.49 -22.13
C LYS A 252 -40.16 -1.32 -21.40
N TRP A 253 -39.34 -2.37 -21.29
CA TRP A 253 -38.05 -2.32 -20.63
C TRP A 253 -37.02 -1.45 -21.38
N PHE A 254 -37.03 -1.48 -22.71
CA PHE A 254 -36.17 -0.60 -23.50
C PHE A 254 -36.51 0.87 -23.22
N ILE A 255 -37.79 1.21 -23.21
CA ILE A 255 -38.26 2.57 -22.94
C ILE A 255 -37.91 2.97 -21.50
N VAL A 256 -38.10 2.05 -20.52
CA VAL A 256 -37.74 2.31 -19.10
C VAL A 256 -36.25 2.56 -18.95
N PHE A 257 -35.38 1.73 -19.51
CA PHE A 257 -33.93 1.91 -19.40
C PHE A 257 -33.47 3.19 -20.11
N LEU A 258 -34.01 3.51 -21.27
CA LEU A 258 -33.67 4.73 -21.98
C LEU A 258 -34.15 5.98 -21.23
N ALA A 259 -35.39 6.00 -20.76
CA ALA A 259 -35.96 7.11 -19.99
C ALA A 259 -35.23 7.30 -18.66
N ALA A 260 -34.97 6.22 -17.93
CA ALA A 260 -34.19 6.25 -16.69
C ALA A 260 -32.78 6.77 -16.95
N GLY A 261 -32.11 6.35 -18.01
CA GLY A 261 -30.79 6.84 -18.38
C GLY A 261 -30.77 8.34 -18.63
N VAL A 262 -31.74 8.87 -19.35
CA VAL A 262 -31.85 10.32 -19.61
C VAL A 262 -32.17 11.09 -18.32
N LEU A 263 -33.15 10.63 -17.53
CA LEU A 263 -33.55 11.30 -16.28
C LEU A 263 -32.40 11.31 -15.24
N LEU A 264 -31.69 10.19 -15.08
CA LEU A 264 -30.57 10.10 -14.15
C LEU A 264 -29.36 10.93 -14.61
N HIS A 265 -29.18 11.09 -15.93
CA HIS A 265 -28.15 11.98 -16.46
C HIS A 265 -28.45 13.45 -16.15
N LEU A 266 -29.72 13.86 -16.29
CA LEU A 266 -30.18 15.20 -15.90
C LEU A 266 -30.08 15.43 -14.38
N ALA A 267 -30.23 14.38 -13.58
CA ALA A 267 -30.04 14.41 -12.12
C ALA A 267 -28.56 14.40 -11.68
N GLY A 268 -27.61 14.41 -12.62
CA GLY A 268 -26.17 14.40 -12.29
C GLY A 268 -25.59 13.03 -11.89
N MET A 269 -26.39 11.96 -11.94
CA MET A 269 -25.99 10.59 -11.59
C MET A 269 -25.45 9.83 -12.82
N SER A 270 -24.39 10.35 -13.41
CA SER A 270 -23.84 9.88 -14.71
C SER A 270 -23.47 8.39 -14.75
N GLY A 271 -22.98 7.80 -13.66
CA GLY A 271 -22.62 6.37 -13.61
C GLY A 271 -23.81 5.43 -13.84
N ILE A 272 -24.90 5.63 -13.08
CA ILE A 272 -26.13 4.82 -13.20
C ILE A 272 -26.86 5.14 -14.52
N ALA A 273 -26.80 6.40 -14.95
CA ALA A 273 -27.34 6.84 -16.22
C ALA A 273 -26.68 6.10 -17.40
N ASN A 274 -25.36 6.07 -17.45
CA ASN A 274 -24.59 5.37 -18.49
C ASN A 274 -24.87 3.86 -18.48
N PHE A 275 -24.99 3.24 -17.32
CA PHE A 275 -25.39 1.82 -17.21
C PHE A 275 -26.78 1.58 -17.81
N SER A 276 -27.76 2.44 -17.52
CA SER A 276 -29.12 2.31 -18.06
C SER A 276 -29.13 2.50 -19.57
N ILE A 277 -28.42 3.47 -20.11
CA ILE A 277 -28.28 3.69 -21.55
C ILE A 277 -27.60 2.49 -22.22
N LEU A 278 -26.55 1.96 -21.61
CA LEU A 278 -25.82 0.81 -22.10
C LEU A 278 -26.72 -0.44 -22.17
N MET A 279 -27.58 -0.65 -21.15
CA MET A 279 -28.56 -1.74 -21.17
C MET A 279 -29.57 -1.58 -22.31
N ALA A 280 -30.05 -0.37 -22.57
CA ALA A 280 -30.92 -0.11 -23.73
C ALA A 280 -30.19 -0.39 -25.05
N LEU A 281 -28.94 0.05 -25.20
CA LEU A 281 -28.11 -0.24 -26.38
C LEU A 281 -27.86 -1.75 -26.55
N LEU A 282 -27.58 -2.48 -25.46
CA LEU A 282 -27.42 -3.94 -25.47
C LEU A 282 -28.69 -4.65 -25.95
N MET A 283 -29.87 -4.15 -25.57
CA MET A 283 -31.15 -4.73 -26.06
C MET A 283 -31.28 -4.57 -27.58
N VAL A 284 -30.91 -3.40 -28.13
CA VAL A 284 -30.93 -3.16 -29.59
C VAL A 284 -29.86 -4.02 -30.27
N PHE A 285 -28.63 -4.03 -29.76
CA PHE A 285 -27.53 -4.84 -30.29
C PHE A 285 -27.86 -6.34 -30.28
N ASN A 286 -28.51 -6.79 -29.21
CA ASN A 286 -29.00 -8.17 -29.12
C ASN A 286 -30.00 -8.51 -30.23
N ALA A 287 -31.00 -7.65 -30.46
CA ALA A 287 -32.05 -7.92 -31.43
C ALA A 287 -31.54 -7.90 -32.88
N TYR A 288 -30.58 -7.02 -33.19
CA TYR A 288 -30.10 -6.84 -34.56
C TYR A 288 -28.89 -7.72 -34.90
N VAL A 289 -28.04 -8.01 -33.96
CA VAL A 289 -26.74 -8.68 -34.18
C VAL A 289 -26.60 -9.97 -33.37
N LEU A 290 -26.70 -9.86 -32.03
CA LEU A 290 -26.36 -10.96 -31.14
C LEU A 290 -27.26 -12.18 -31.34
N ASN A 291 -28.56 -11.97 -31.50
CA ASN A 291 -29.51 -13.06 -31.61
C ASN A 291 -29.20 -13.99 -32.81
N ASP A 292 -28.87 -13.40 -33.97
CA ASP A 292 -28.50 -14.17 -35.15
C ASP A 292 -27.14 -14.87 -34.99
N VAL A 293 -26.19 -14.22 -34.29
CA VAL A 293 -24.87 -14.78 -34.02
C VAL A 293 -24.94 -15.89 -32.98
N ILE A 294 -25.68 -15.67 -31.88
CA ILE A 294 -25.94 -16.67 -30.83
C ILE A 294 -26.56 -17.94 -31.42
N HIS A 295 -27.58 -17.76 -32.26
CA HIS A 295 -28.27 -18.91 -32.88
C HIS A 295 -27.33 -19.68 -33.82
N ARG A 296 -26.49 -19.01 -34.62
CA ARG A 296 -25.47 -19.68 -35.42
C ARG A 296 -24.42 -20.39 -34.57
N PHE A 297 -24.02 -19.78 -33.44
CA PHE A 297 -23.07 -20.38 -32.51
C PHE A 297 -23.67 -21.64 -31.91
N GLN A 298 -24.86 -21.59 -31.32
CA GLN A 298 -25.53 -22.71 -30.67
C GLN A 298 -25.84 -23.86 -31.63
N LYS A 299 -26.29 -23.55 -32.88
CA LYS A 299 -26.63 -24.58 -33.85
C LYS A 299 -25.45 -25.14 -34.64
N ARG A 300 -24.37 -24.40 -34.83
CA ARG A 300 -23.25 -24.84 -35.69
C ARG A 300 -21.91 -24.93 -34.98
N ALA A 301 -21.50 -23.91 -34.20
CA ALA A 301 -20.20 -23.89 -33.60
C ALA A 301 -20.13 -24.78 -32.35
N LEU A 302 -21.06 -24.63 -31.44
CA LEU A 302 -21.11 -25.38 -30.19
C LEU A 302 -21.19 -26.91 -30.44
N PRO A 303 -22.09 -27.45 -31.28
CA PRO A 303 -22.11 -28.88 -31.56
C PRO A 303 -20.82 -29.40 -32.22
N LYS A 304 -20.18 -28.58 -33.09
CA LYS A 304 -18.88 -28.96 -33.68
C LYS A 304 -17.80 -29.06 -32.60
N LEU A 305 -17.78 -28.12 -31.66
CA LEU A 305 -16.84 -28.12 -30.54
C LEU A 305 -17.07 -29.35 -29.65
N MET A 306 -18.33 -29.61 -29.28
CA MET A 306 -18.74 -30.79 -28.49
C MET A 306 -18.33 -32.09 -29.16
N ASN A 307 -18.59 -32.23 -30.45
CA ASN A 307 -18.23 -33.43 -31.20
C ASN A 307 -16.69 -33.62 -31.31
N ARG A 308 -15.91 -32.51 -31.43
CA ARG A 308 -14.44 -32.58 -31.40
C ARG A 308 -13.94 -33.02 -30.03
N TYR A 309 -14.49 -32.45 -28.98
CA TYR A 309 -14.17 -32.80 -27.60
C TYR A 309 -14.52 -34.26 -27.28
N GLU A 310 -15.70 -34.70 -27.68
CA GLU A 310 -16.12 -36.10 -27.52
C GLU A 310 -15.19 -37.08 -28.27
N LYS A 311 -14.82 -36.77 -29.53
CA LYS A 311 -13.87 -37.57 -30.29
C LYS A 311 -12.49 -37.63 -29.61
N LEU A 312 -12.02 -36.49 -29.07
CA LEU A 312 -10.76 -36.43 -28.33
C LEU A 312 -10.79 -37.28 -27.07
N LEU A 313 -11.88 -37.15 -26.26
CA LEU A 313 -12.05 -37.96 -25.07
C LEU A 313 -12.14 -39.47 -25.38
N ARG A 314 -12.97 -39.85 -26.38
CA ARG A 314 -13.04 -41.25 -26.81
C ARG A 314 -11.67 -41.76 -27.28
N TRP A 315 -10.88 -40.94 -27.97
CA TRP A 315 -9.53 -41.31 -28.42
C TRP A 315 -8.57 -41.50 -27.26
N ILE A 316 -8.59 -40.59 -26.26
CA ILE A 316 -7.71 -40.67 -25.09
C ILE A 316 -8.06 -41.85 -24.19
N LEU A 317 -9.34 -42.15 -24.02
CA LEU A 317 -9.81 -43.15 -23.04
C LEU A 317 -9.70 -44.63 -23.53
N VAL A 318 -9.22 -44.88 -24.76
CA VAL A 318 -9.09 -46.23 -25.30
C VAL A 318 -7.70 -46.84 -25.01
N GLY A 319 -7.69 -48.05 -24.46
CA GLY A 319 -6.49 -48.86 -24.26
C GLY A 319 -5.50 -48.28 -23.29
N LYS A 320 -4.20 -48.19 -23.68
CA LYS A 320 -3.13 -47.65 -22.84
C LYS A 320 -2.94 -46.13 -22.98
N ARG A 321 -3.73 -45.44 -23.82
CA ARG A 321 -3.60 -44.00 -24.09
C ARG A 321 -3.83 -43.11 -22.84
N PRO A 322 -4.71 -43.42 -21.88
CA PRO A 322 -4.82 -42.64 -20.65
C PRO A 322 -3.50 -42.56 -19.88
N VAL A 323 -2.76 -43.68 -19.83
CA VAL A 323 -1.47 -43.73 -19.13
C VAL A 323 -0.43 -42.86 -19.87
N TYR A 324 -0.39 -42.92 -21.19
CA TYR A 324 0.50 -42.07 -21.99
C TYR A 324 0.14 -40.59 -21.88
N ALA A 325 -1.16 -40.25 -21.83
CA ALA A 325 -1.63 -38.88 -21.59
C ALA A 325 -1.18 -38.36 -20.21
N PHE A 326 -1.30 -39.20 -19.17
CA PHE A 326 -0.83 -38.83 -17.84
C PHE A 326 0.69 -38.63 -17.78
N ILE A 327 1.47 -39.53 -18.39
CA ILE A 327 2.94 -39.41 -18.49
C ILE A 327 3.34 -38.15 -19.28
N SER A 328 2.63 -37.88 -20.40
CA SER A 328 2.90 -36.65 -21.18
C SER A 328 2.59 -35.39 -20.39
N LEU A 329 1.52 -35.35 -19.59
CA LEU A 329 1.17 -34.23 -18.72
C LEU A 329 2.25 -33.98 -17.65
N PHE A 330 2.79 -35.08 -17.07
CA PHE A 330 3.90 -35.01 -16.14
C PHE A 330 5.19 -34.53 -16.82
N GLY A 331 5.44 -34.96 -18.06
CA GLY A 331 6.54 -34.44 -18.88
C GLY A 331 6.42 -32.94 -19.15
N VAL A 332 5.24 -32.46 -19.47
CA VAL A 332 4.96 -31.03 -19.66
C VAL A 332 5.17 -30.24 -18.34
N PHE A 333 4.80 -30.81 -17.18
CA PHE A 333 5.07 -30.19 -15.88
C PHE A 333 6.56 -30.01 -15.63
N ILE A 334 7.38 -31.07 -15.85
CA ILE A 334 8.84 -30.99 -15.70
C ILE A 334 9.44 -29.99 -16.69
N LEU A 335 8.96 -29.97 -17.94
CA LEU A 335 9.40 -29.02 -18.96
C LEU A 335 9.07 -27.56 -18.52
N ALA A 336 7.85 -27.30 -18.04
CA ALA A 336 7.45 -25.98 -17.55
C ALA A 336 8.31 -25.51 -16.37
N LEU A 337 8.62 -26.42 -15.44
CA LEU A 337 9.51 -26.14 -14.31
C LEU A 337 10.94 -25.84 -14.81
N GLY A 338 11.45 -26.62 -15.76
CA GLY A 338 12.76 -26.39 -16.39
C GLY A 338 12.82 -25.05 -17.13
N MET A 339 11.77 -24.68 -17.86
CA MET A 339 11.66 -23.39 -18.54
C MET A 339 11.65 -22.22 -17.55
N LEU A 340 10.91 -22.32 -16.43
CA LEU A 340 10.92 -21.30 -15.38
C LEU A 340 12.31 -21.15 -14.76
N MET A 341 12.95 -22.28 -14.41
CA MET A 341 14.31 -22.25 -13.85
C MET A 341 15.32 -21.64 -14.83
N ALA A 342 15.22 -21.95 -16.10
CA ALA A 342 16.05 -21.33 -17.14
C ALA A 342 15.77 -19.83 -17.28
N SER A 343 14.52 -19.41 -17.23
CA SER A 343 14.13 -17.99 -17.28
C SER A 343 14.66 -17.21 -16.08
N ILE A 344 14.59 -17.78 -14.87
CA ILE A 344 15.18 -17.18 -13.65
C ILE A 344 16.70 -17.09 -13.77
N SER A 345 17.38 -18.16 -14.24
CA SER A 345 18.84 -18.17 -14.38
C SER A 345 19.32 -17.16 -15.44
N MET A 346 18.53 -16.92 -16.48
CA MET A 346 18.78 -15.90 -17.50
C MET A 346 18.44 -14.49 -17.07
N GLY A 347 17.89 -14.30 -15.85
CA GLY A 347 17.47 -13.00 -15.32
C GLY A 347 16.25 -12.38 -16.02
N ARG A 348 15.51 -13.16 -16.81
CA ARG A 348 14.27 -12.71 -17.47
C ARG A 348 13.12 -12.63 -16.47
N THR A 349 12.91 -13.69 -15.70
CA THR A 349 11.93 -13.69 -14.60
C THR A 349 12.58 -13.14 -13.33
N LYS A 350 12.11 -12.01 -12.86
CA LYS A 350 12.59 -11.35 -11.65
C LYS A 350 11.55 -11.50 -10.53
N SER A 351 12.02 -11.77 -9.31
CA SER A 351 11.16 -11.87 -8.14
C SER A 351 11.32 -10.61 -7.29
N THR A 352 10.21 -9.97 -6.93
CA THR A 352 10.19 -8.87 -5.99
C THR A 352 9.16 -9.17 -4.92
N PHE A 353 9.44 -8.80 -3.66
CA PHE A 353 8.52 -9.05 -2.55
C PHE A 353 7.22 -8.26 -2.71
N PHE A 354 7.33 -6.97 -2.96
CA PHE A 354 6.21 -6.13 -3.36
C PHE A 354 6.49 -5.49 -4.72
N PRO A 355 5.57 -5.62 -5.68
CA PRO A 355 5.72 -4.96 -6.97
C PRO A 355 5.70 -3.45 -6.78
N SER A 356 6.60 -2.75 -7.43
CA SER A 356 6.67 -1.30 -7.40
C SER A 356 6.34 -0.75 -8.80
N GLY A 357 5.25 0.02 -8.87
CA GLY A 357 4.90 0.78 -10.08
C GLY A 357 5.72 2.05 -10.26
N ASP A 358 5.41 2.80 -11.30
CA ASP A 358 5.91 4.15 -11.50
C ASP A 358 5.41 5.05 -10.35
N PRO A 359 6.31 5.76 -9.63
CA PRO A 359 5.94 6.52 -8.45
C PRO A 359 5.03 7.71 -8.78
N ASN A 360 4.07 8.00 -7.86
CA ASN A 360 3.31 9.24 -7.86
C ASN A 360 4.07 10.34 -7.12
N PHE A 361 4.89 9.95 -6.13
CA PHE A 361 5.73 10.86 -5.38
C PHE A 361 7.18 10.39 -5.39
N VAL A 362 8.09 11.34 -5.63
CA VAL A 362 9.53 11.14 -5.47
C VAL A 362 10.01 12.06 -4.37
N TYR A 363 10.72 11.50 -3.40
CA TYR A 363 11.27 12.22 -2.26
C TYR A 363 12.79 12.30 -2.36
N VAL A 364 13.34 13.46 -2.12
CA VAL A 364 14.77 13.67 -1.90
C VAL A 364 14.94 14.04 -0.43
N TYR A 365 15.54 13.15 0.33
CA TYR A 365 15.86 13.38 1.75
C TYR A 365 17.30 13.84 1.87
N LEU A 366 17.49 14.96 2.54
CA LEU A 366 18.80 15.50 2.91
C LEU A 366 19.01 15.30 4.40
N LYS A 367 20.13 14.71 4.79
CA LYS A 367 20.59 14.64 6.17
C LYS A 367 21.99 15.24 6.25
N LEU A 368 22.12 16.27 7.07
CA LEU A 368 23.39 16.89 7.44
C LEU A 368 23.86 16.39 8.81
N PRO A 369 25.10 16.63 9.21
CA PRO A 369 25.56 16.31 10.56
C PRO A 369 24.67 16.93 11.63
N VAL A 370 24.44 16.19 12.72
CA VAL A 370 23.61 16.67 13.84
C VAL A 370 24.23 17.94 14.43
N GLY A 371 23.38 18.90 14.81
CA GLY A 371 23.82 20.22 15.27
C GLY A 371 23.96 21.25 14.16
N THR A 372 23.72 20.87 12.90
CA THR A 372 23.70 21.83 11.79
C THR A 372 22.58 22.84 11.96
N ASP A 373 22.90 24.12 11.77
CA ASP A 373 21.93 25.23 11.82
C ASP A 373 20.86 25.09 10.70
N VAL A 374 19.62 25.43 11.03
CA VAL A 374 18.50 25.33 10.09
C VAL A 374 18.67 26.20 8.85
N LYS A 375 19.34 27.36 8.96
CA LYS A 375 19.63 28.27 7.82
C LYS A 375 20.64 27.65 6.86
N TYR A 376 21.64 26.93 7.39
CA TYR A 376 22.61 26.23 6.57
C TYR A 376 21.93 25.04 5.86
N THR A 377 21.10 24.29 6.58
CA THR A 377 20.30 23.19 6.00
C THR A 377 19.39 23.71 4.90
N ASP A 378 18.76 24.87 5.09
CA ASP A 378 17.93 25.51 4.07
C ASP A 378 18.73 25.90 2.83
N SER A 379 19.94 26.44 3.02
CA SER A 379 20.83 26.81 1.91
C SER A 379 21.20 25.61 1.06
N ILE A 380 21.58 24.49 1.68
CA ILE A 380 21.90 23.23 0.97
C ILE A 380 20.65 22.66 0.31
N THR A 381 19.51 22.66 1.01
CA THR A 381 18.24 22.18 0.45
C THR A 381 17.82 23.00 -0.76
N SER A 382 18.02 24.33 -0.74
CA SER A 382 17.77 25.20 -1.90
C SER A 382 18.66 24.88 -3.10
N ILE A 383 19.90 24.46 -2.88
CA ILE A 383 20.80 24.02 -3.96
C ILE A 383 20.23 22.72 -4.59
N LEU A 384 19.81 21.77 -3.75
CA LEU A 384 19.18 20.52 -4.23
C LEU A 384 17.88 20.79 -4.96
N GLU A 385 17.02 21.68 -4.43
CA GLU A 385 15.76 22.09 -5.06
C GLU A 385 16.00 22.62 -6.48
N LYS A 386 16.95 23.53 -6.67
CA LYS A 386 17.31 24.05 -8.00
C LYS A 386 17.82 22.97 -8.95
N ARG A 387 18.55 21.97 -8.43
CA ARG A 387 18.99 20.83 -9.25
C ARG A 387 17.82 19.95 -9.68
N VAL A 388 16.85 19.71 -8.79
CA VAL A 388 15.63 18.98 -9.10
C VAL A 388 14.78 19.75 -10.10
N GLU A 389 14.59 21.06 -9.92
CA GLU A 389 13.87 21.92 -10.86
C GLU A 389 14.51 21.93 -12.24
N LYS A 390 15.83 21.89 -12.33
CA LYS A 390 16.56 21.82 -13.61
C LYS A 390 16.30 20.51 -14.34
N VAL A 391 16.24 19.37 -13.63
CA VAL A 391 15.88 18.07 -14.21
C VAL A 391 14.44 18.09 -14.73
N LEU A 392 13.54 18.78 -14.02
CA LEU A 392 12.12 18.88 -14.33
C LEU A 392 11.77 20.13 -15.17
N GLU A 393 12.75 20.80 -15.79
CA GLU A 393 12.51 22.06 -16.48
C GLU A 393 11.47 21.97 -17.62
N LYS A 394 11.43 20.84 -18.31
CA LYS A 394 10.45 20.55 -19.37
C LYS A 394 9.06 20.15 -18.83
N GLU A 395 8.97 19.84 -17.56
CA GLU A 395 7.77 19.36 -16.87
C GLU A 395 7.41 20.28 -15.69
N LYS A 396 7.61 21.59 -15.82
CA LYS A 396 7.29 22.57 -14.76
C LYS A 396 5.81 22.52 -14.39
N PRO A 397 5.48 22.61 -13.09
CA PRO A 397 4.08 22.69 -12.63
C PRO A 397 3.32 23.82 -13.33
N GLY A 398 2.08 23.53 -13.75
CA GLY A 398 1.23 24.50 -14.47
C GLY A 398 1.49 24.65 -15.97
N THR A 399 2.50 23.96 -16.54
CA THR A 399 2.73 23.93 -18.00
C THR A 399 1.76 22.92 -18.63
N PRO A 400 1.09 23.27 -19.76
CA PRO A 400 0.21 22.32 -20.45
C PRO A 400 0.96 21.03 -20.85
N GLY A 401 0.42 19.86 -20.46
CA GLY A 401 1.04 18.56 -20.73
C GLY A 401 2.17 18.17 -19.78
N SER A 402 2.44 18.96 -18.75
CA SER A 402 3.35 18.60 -17.65
C SER A 402 2.80 17.42 -16.84
N ILE A 403 3.70 16.52 -16.45
CA ILE A 403 3.37 15.43 -15.55
C ILE A 403 3.69 15.75 -14.08
N VAL A 404 4.32 16.89 -13.78
CA VAL A 404 4.60 17.35 -12.41
C VAL A 404 3.44 18.23 -11.93
N GLU A 405 2.83 17.84 -10.81
CA GLU A 405 1.75 18.58 -10.15
C GLU A 405 2.34 19.69 -9.24
N SER A 406 3.35 19.36 -8.42
CA SER A 406 3.98 20.30 -7.49
C SER A 406 5.35 19.82 -7.00
N ILE A 407 6.19 20.78 -6.57
CA ILE A 407 7.45 20.53 -5.87
C ILE A 407 7.37 21.20 -4.50
N ILE A 408 7.39 20.40 -3.44
CA ILE A 408 7.30 20.86 -2.05
C ILE A 408 8.64 20.65 -1.37
N THR A 409 9.18 21.69 -0.78
CA THR A 409 10.42 21.65 -0.01
C THR A 409 10.11 21.96 1.45
N ASN A 410 10.58 21.09 2.37
CA ASN A 410 10.48 21.27 3.80
C ASN A 410 11.86 21.15 4.46
N VAL A 411 12.17 22.04 5.42
CA VAL A 411 13.40 22.01 6.21
C VAL A 411 13.01 21.96 7.68
N ALA A 412 13.62 21.09 8.44
CA ALA A 412 13.41 20.78 9.85
C ALA A 412 12.03 20.16 10.12
N VAL A 413 10.94 20.92 10.01
CA VAL A 413 9.57 20.41 10.21
C VAL A 413 9.12 19.63 8.99
N SER A 414 8.54 18.47 9.18
CA SER A 414 8.07 17.55 8.12
C SER A 414 9.15 17.13 7.13
N ALA A 415 10.43 17.22 7.51
CA ALA A 415 11.57 16.83 6.69
C ALA A 415 12.00 15.37 6.91
N ASN A 416 11.49 14.71 7.94
CA ASN A 416 11.85 13.33 8.30
C ASN A 416 11.39 12.33 7.23
N ASN A 417 12.19 11.29 7.03
CA ASN A 417 11.74 10.13 6.28
C ASN A 417 10.65 9.41 7.11
N PRO A 418 9.48 9.05 6.53
CA PRO A 418 8.42 8.32 7.25
C PRO A 418 8.87 6.98 7.85
N ARG A 419 9.95 6.39 7.31
CA ARG A 419 10.58 5.18 7.85
C ARG A 419 11.39 5.42 9.12
N ASP A 420 11.84 6.67 9.34
CA ASP A 420 12.56 7.03 10.56
C ASP A 420 11.60 7.01 11.75
N GLN A 421 11.97 6.29 12.78
CA GLN A 421 11.17 6.22 14.00
C GLN A 421 11.21 7.54 14.80
N ASN A 422 12.25 8.34 14.60
CA ASN A 422 12.38 9.64 15.24
C ASN A 422 11.58 10.69 14.43
N ARG A 423 10.44 11.10 14.97
CA ARG A 423 9.58 12.14 14.40
C ARG A 423 9.80 13.54 15.00
N SER A 424 10.83 13.72 15.79
CA SER A 424 11.16 15.03 16.34
C SER A 424 11.60 15.99 15.24
N VAL A 425 11.37 17.28 15.48
CA VAL A 425 11.88 18.35 14.59
C VAL A 425 13.40 18.38 14.70
N GLN A 426 14.10 18.23 13.58
CA GLN A 426 15.56 18.22 13.52
C GLN A 426 16.03 19.25 12.51
N SER A 427 16.85 20.21 12.97
CA SER A 427 17.36 21.31 12.15
C SER A 427 18.24 20.87 10.97
N ASN A 428 18.84 19.69 11.05
CA ASN A 428 19.76 19.13 10.06
C ASN A 428 19.09 18.34 8.94
N LEU A 429 17.73 18.30 8.90
CA LEU A 429 16.99 17.55 7.90
C LEU A 429 16.31 18.46 6.87
N GLY A 430 16.40 18.06 5.61
CA GLY A 430 15.67 18.66 4.49
C GLY A 430 14.96 17.60 3.67
N ARG A 431 13.80 17.94 3.12
CA ARG A 431 13.03 17.06 2.20
C ARG A 431 12.48 17.84 1.03
N ILE A 432 12.69 17.31 -0.18
CA ILE A 432 12.04 17.80 -1.39
C ILE A 432 11.10 16.69 -1.86
N GLN A 433 9.84 17.00 -2.06
CA GLN A 433 8.82 16.10 -2.57
C GLN A 433 8.39 16.58 -3.95
N VAL A 434 8.57 15.75 -4.95
CA VAL A 434 8.04 15.95 -6.30
C VAL A 434 6.75 15.13 -6.41
N SER A 435 5.63 15.80 -6.64
CA SER A 435 4.33 15.18 -6.84
C SER A 435 4.03 15.12 -8.32
N PHE A 436 3.73 13.93 -8.85
CA PHE A 436 3.32 13.73 -10.23
C PHE A 436 1.80 13.65 -10.35
N VAL A 437 1.27 14.03 -11.50
CA VAL A 437 -0.15 13.86 -11.80
C VAL A 437 -0.52 12.37 -11.83
N GLU A 438 -1.81 12.07 -11.68
CA GLU A 438 -2.34 10.71 -11.74
C GLU A 438 -1.91 10.00 -13.03
N PHE A 439 -1.69 8.68 -12.96
CA PHE A 439 -1.15 7.88 -14.06
C PHE A 439 -1.92 8.08 -15.39
N GLU A 440 -3.24 8.17 -15.32
CA GLU A 440 -4.11 8.39 -16.48
C GLU A 440 -3.83 9.72 -17.20
N LYS A 441 -3.40 10.74 -16.47
CA LYS A 441 -3.12 12.09 -16.99
C LYS A 441 -1.69 12.25 -17.50
N ARG A 442 -0.84 11.22 -17.38
CA ARG A 442 0.56 11.27 -17.83
C ARG A 442 0.77 11.07 -19.32
N HIS A 443 -0.28 10.76 -20.06
CA HIS A 443 -0.21 10.54 -21.53
C HIS A 443 0.89 9.54 -21.93
N GLY A 444 1.06 8.47 -21.15
CA GLY A 444 2.07 7.42 -21.40
C GLY A 444 3.49 7.75 -20.96
N LYS A 445 3.75 8.92 -20.36
CA LYS A 445 5.06 9.26 -19.79
C LYS A 445 5.27 8.50 -18.48
N ARG A 446 6.44 7.90 -18.31
CA ARG A 446 6.85 7.19 -17.09
C ARG A 446 7.59 8.12 -16.14
N THR A 447 7.40 7.94 -14.83
CA THR A 447 8.03 8.77 -13.79
C THR A 447 9.36 8.21 -13.28
N GLN A 448 9.58 6.90 -13.45
CA GLN A 448 10.84 6.25 -13.05
C GLN A 448 12.10 6.90 -13.66
N PRO A 449 12.14 7.24 -14.98
CA PRO A 449 13.31 7.89 -15.56
C PRO A 449 13.64 9.26 -14.94
N TYR A 450 12.62 10.02 -14.52
CA TYR A 450 12.83 11.29 -13.82
C TYR A 450 13.41 11.07 -12.43
N MET A 451 12.96 10.06 -11.70
CA MET A 451 13.55 9.69 -10.42
C MET A 451 15.03 9.37 -10.55
N ASP A 452 15.43 8.60 -11.59
CA ASP A 452 16.82 8.24 -11.82
C ASP A 452 17.68 9.46 -12.21
N GLN A 453 17.14 10.38 -13.01
CA GLN A 453 17.80 11.66 -13.34
C GLN A 453 17.93 12.56 -12.11
N ILE A 454 16.89 12.65 -11.25
CA ILE A 454 16.94 13.39 -9.99
C ILE A 454 18.04 12.78 -9.11
N ARG A 455 18.11 11.46 -8.96
CA ARG A 455 19.11 10.76 -8.16
C ARG A 455 20.53 11.12 -8.62
N ALA A 456 20.77 11.13 -9.92
CA ALA A 456 22.07 11.54 -10.48
C ALA A 456 22.39 13.01 -10.23
N ALA A 457 21.39 13.90 -10.33
CA ALA A 457 21.60 15.35 -10.21
C ALA A 457 21.85 15.81 -8.76
N VAL A 458 21.29 15.14 -7.76
CA VAL A 458 21.38 15.57 -6.35
C VAL A 458 22.64 15.07 -5.64
N GLN A 459 23.44 14.21 -6.26
CA GLN A 459 24.68 13.69 -5.69
C GLN A 459 25.82 14.72 -5.72
N GLY A 460 26.90 14.44 -4.97
CA GLY A 460 28.18 15.14 -5.06
C GLY A 460 28.29 16.42 -4.22
N ILE A 461 27.43 16.61 -3.19
CA ILE A 461 27.62 17.70 -2.21
C ILE A 461 28.41 17.13 -1.01
N PRO A 462 29.64 17.60 -0.76
CA PRO A 462 30.44 17.08 0.34
C PRO A 462 29.78 17.30 1.71
N GLY A 463 29.95 16.34 2.62
CA GLY A 463 29.40 16.41 3.98
C GLY A 463 27.89 16.23 4.09
N THR A 464 27.23 15.83 3.00
CA THR A 464 25.78 15.57 2.98
C THR A 464 25.48 14.12 2.72
N SER A 465 24.42 13.62 3.33
CA SER A 465 23.79 12.36 2.95
C SER A 465 22.49 12.67 2.23
N VAL A 466 22.40 12.27 0.97
CA VAL A 466 21.21 12.49 0.13
C VAL A 466 20.68 11.13 -0.34
N GLU A 467 19.41 10.88 -0.06
CA GLU A 467 18.68 9.68 -0.45
C GLU A 467 17.52 10.06 -1.36
N VAL A 468 17.32 9.33 -2.46
CA VAL A 468 16.17 9.51 -3.35
C VAL A 468 15.26 8.29 -3.27
N ALA A 469 14.12 8.47 -2.66
CA ALA A 469 13.13 7.43 -2.43
C ALA A 469 11.83 7.71 -3.19
N LYS A 470 11.04 6.67 -3.39
CA LYS A 470 9.65 6.76 -3.86
C LYS A 470 8.69 6.51 -2.72
N GLU A 471 7.42 6.79 -2.95
CA GLU A 471 6.36 6.40 -2.02
C GLU A 471 6.33 4.89 -1.78
N ASP A 472 6.05 4.48 -0.55
CA ASP A 472 5.83 3.08 -0.21
C ASP A 472 4.38 2.69 -0.50
N ASN A 473 4.17 1.93 -1.58
CA ASN A 473 2.88 1.34 -1.94
C ASN A 473 2.82 -0.08 -1.37
N GLY A 474 2.22 -0.24 -0.20
CA GLY A 474 2.12 -1.54 0.46
C GLY A 474 2.13 -1.43 1.98
N PRO A 475 2.24 -2.56 2.71
CA PRO A 475 2.44 -2.52 4.15
C PRO A 475 3.78 -1.85 4.46
N PRO A 476 3.89 -1.09 5.56
CA PRO A 476 5.16 -0.54 5.97
C PRO A 476 6.13 -1.70 6.26
N THR A 477 7.14 -1.83 5.43
CA THR A 477 8.21 -2.83 5.57
C THR A 477 9.50 -2.15 5.99
N ASP A 478 10.34 -2.90 6.69
CA ASP A 478 11.69 -2.44 6.97
C ASP A 478 12.48 -2.24 5.64
N PRO A 479 13.55 -1.44 5.66
CA PRO A 479 14.38 -1.25 4.47
C PRO A 479 14.86 -2.56 3.86
N PRO A 480 15.06 -2.62 2.52
CA PRO A 480 15.49 -3.81 1.80
C PRO A 480 16.82 -4.38 2.32
N VAL A 481 17.74 -3.49 2.70
CA VAL A 481 18.97 -3.82 3.42
C VAL A 481 18.84 -3.35 4.85
N ASN A 482 18.89 -4.28 5.78
CA ASN A 482 18.86 -4.00 7.21
C ASN A 482 19.77 -5.02 7.94
N ILE A 483 20.86 -4.51 8.50
CA ILE A 483 21.81 -5.30 9.28
C ILE A 483 21.64 -4.91 10.73
N GLU A 484 21.26 -5.86 11.56
CA GLU A 484 20.98 -5.66 12.96
C GLU A 484 22.15 -6.14 13.81
N VAL A 485 22.69 -5.21 14.62
CA VAL A 485 23.75 -5.46 15.60
C VAL A 485 23.13 -5.36 16.99
N GLN A 486 23.02 -6.47 17.70
CA GLN A 486 22.37 -6.58 19.00
C GLN A 486 23.34 -7.02 20.09
N GLY A 487 23.13 -6.54 21.31
CA GLY A 487 23.88 -6.97 22.48
C GLY A 487 23.39 -6.33 23.78
N ASP A 488 24.05 -6.65 24.89
CA ASP A 488 23.68 -6.15 26.19
C ASP A 488 24.36 -4.82 26.54
N ASN A 489 25.62 -4.61 26.05
CA ASN A 489 26.37 -3.40 26.25
C ASN A 489 26.26 -2.49 25.00
N PHE A 490 25.78 -1.26 25.18
CA PHE A 490 25.58 -0.30 24.07
C PHE A 490 26.92 0.14 23.46
N GLU A 491 27.97 0.34 24.25
CA GLU A 491 29.28 0.75 23.75
C GLU A 491 29.92 -0.31 22.84
N SER A 492 29.80 -1.61 23.25
CA SER A 492 30.25 -2.73 22.42
C SER A 492 29.51 -2.80 21.10
N ILE A 493 28.18 -2.62 21.13
CA ILE A 493 27.34 -2.61 19.93
C ILE A 493 27.74 -1.45 19.01
N ALA A 494 27.93 -0.25 19.57
CA ALA A 494 28.29 0.94 18.82
C ALA A 494 29.68 0.79 18.17
N ALA A 495 30.64 0.23 18.88
CA ALA A 495 31.99 -0.05 18.35
C ALA A 495 31.93 -1.06 17.18
N VAL A 496 31.24 -2.19 17.39
CA VAL A 496 31.09 -3.22 16.35
C VAL A 496 30.31 -2.70 15.15
N SER A 497 29.24 -1.91 15.36
CA SER A 497 28.47 -1.30 14.29
C SER A 497 29.32 -0.35 13.45
N ARG A 498 30.16 0.45 14.07
CA ARG A 498 31.11 1.38 13.36
C ARG A 498 32.15 0.60 12.57
N GLN A 499 32.73 -0.46 13.15
CA GLN A 499 33.69 -1.32 12.46
C GLN A 499 33.06 -2.01 11.25
N LEU A 500 31.84 -2.57 11.42
CA LEU A 500 31.09 -3.21 10.36
C LEU A 500 30.72 -2.21 9.26
N TYR A 501 30.26 -1.01 9.63
CA TYR A 501 29.97 0.04 8.67
C TYR A 501 31.21 0.39 7.82
N ASN A 502 32.37 0.64 8.45
CA ASN A 502 33.61 0.95 7.75
C ASN A 502 34.06 -0.21 6.85
N PHE A 503 33.92 -1.45 7.32
CA PHE A 503 34.24 -2.64 6.53
C PHE A 503 33.36 -2.73 5.28
N LEU A 504 32.04 -2.51 5.40
CA LEU A 504 31.11 -2.57 4.28
C LEU A 504 31.25 -1.37 3.34
N ASP A 505 31.59 -0.18 3.83
CA ASP A 505 31.85 1.00 3.00
C ASP A 505 33.13 0.84 2.19
N THR A 506 34.16 0.22 2.76
CA THR A 506 35.40 -0.12 2.03
C THR A 506 35.17 -1.23 0.99
N ASN A 507 34.34 -2.23 1.32
CA ASN A 507 34.04 -3.36 0.44
C ASN A 507 32.63 -3.20 -0.19
N ARG A 508 32.42 -2.10 -0.89
CA ARG A 508 31.11 -1.72 -1.43
C ARG A 508 30.46 -2.82 -2.26
N ILE A 509 29.20 -3.05 -1.99
CA ILE A 509 28.35 -3.95 -2.78
C ILE A 509 27.56 -3.13 -3.77
N ASN A 510 27.70 -3.41 -5.05
CA ASN A 510 26.97 -2.71 -6.11
C ASN A 510 25.46 -2.87 -5.93
N GLY A 511 24.73 -1.76 -6.08
CA GLY A 511 23.27 -1.74 -5.98
C GLY A 511 22.74 -1.26 -4.62
N ILE A 512 23.58 -1.11 -3.60
CA ILE A 512 23.24 -0.46 -2.34
C ILE A 512 23.36 1.06 -2.54
N GLU A 513 22.32 1.82 -2.17
CA GLU A 513 22.30 3.27 -2.41
C GLU A 513 23.19 4.02 -1.42
N ASN A 514 22.90 3.90 -0.14
CA ASN A 514 23.62 4.58 0.94
C ASN A 514 23.38 3.85 2.27
N LEU A 515 24.39 3.15 2.77
CA LEU A 515 24.30 2.45 4.04
C LEU A 515 24.47 3.46 5.19
N GLN A 516 23.52 3.47 6.13
CA GLN A 516 23.55 4.38 7.28
C GLN A 516 23.13 3.68 8.57
N PRO A 517 23.72 4.05 9.71
CA PRO A 517 23.20 3.64 11.00
C PRO A 517 21.89 4.39 11.31
N ASP A 518 20.95 3.70 11.94
CA ASP A 518 19.66 4.23 12.36
C ASP A 518 19.75 5.08 13.66
N VAL A 519 20.93 5.13 14.26
CA VAL A 519 21.27 5.94 15.44
C VAL A 519 22.50 6.77 15.12
N ASP A 520 22.41 8.06 15.40
CA ASP A 520 23.59 8.94 15.30
C ASP A 520 24.53 8.64 16.47
N LEU A 521 25.67 8.01 16.17
CA LEU A 521 26.65 7.54 17.16
C LEU A 521 27.59 8.63 17.68
N SER A 522 27.49 9.85 17.16
CA SER A 522 28.38 10.95 17.47
C SER A 522 27.68 12.30 17.43
N ASN A 523 26.59 12.46 18.17
CA ASN A 523 25.96 13.77 18.33
C ASN A 523 26.85 14.64 19.19
N PRO A 524 27.35 15.80 18.68
CA PRO A 524 28.13 16.69 19.48
C PRO A 524 27.32 17.27 20.62
N GLU A 525 27.86 17.22 21.82
CA GLU A 525 27.24 17.73 23.03
C GLU A 525 28.24 18.62 23.78
N ILE A 526 27.73 19.71 24.30
CA ILE A 526 28.50 20.60 25.18
C ILE A 526 28.00 20.37 26.60
N THR A 527 28.85 19.76 27.43
CA THR A 527 28.54 19.48 28.83
C THR A 527 29.16 20.59 29.69
N VAL A 528 28.33 21.31 30.45
CA VAL A 528 28.79 22.28 31.43
C VAL A 528 28.84 21.66 32.80
N ASN A 529 30.05 21.40 33.30
CA ASN A 529 30.28 20.80 34.60
C ASN A 529 30.40 21.88 35.64
N VAL A 530 29.43 21.97 36.55
CA VAL A 530 29.42 22.95 37.66
C VAL A 530 30.15 22.35 38.86
N ASP A 531 31.20 23.08 39.32
CA ASP A 531 31.90 22.72 40.56
C ASP A 531 31.04 23.07 41.76
N ARG A 532 30.50 22.03 42.40
CA ARG A 532 29.58 22.19 43.54
C ARG A 532 30.23 22.87 44.74
N GLU A 533 31.47 22.53 45.06
CA GLU A 533 32.18 23.02 46.23
C GLU A 533 32.48 24.53 46.06
N LYS A 534 33.00 24.94 44.92
CA LYS A 534 33.25 26.37 44.60
C LYS A 534 31.94 27.17 44.55
N THR A 535 30.90 26.57 43.96
CA THR A 535 29.57 27.22 43.85
C THR A 535 28.97 27.46 45.23
N MET A 536 29.05 26.50 46.12
CA MET A 536 28.54 26.62 47.50
C MET A 536 29.42 27.59 48.35
N PHE A 537 30.74 27.57 48.14
CA PHE A 537 31.64 28.48 48.82
C PHE A 537 31.35 29.96 48.48
N GLU A 538 31.00 30.23 47.24
CA GLU A 538 30.59 31.56 46.79
C GLU A 538 29.15 31.96 47.20
N GLY A 539 28.38 31.06 47.79
CA GLY A 539 27.00 31.29 48.24
C GLY A 539 25.94 31.09 47.17
N LEU A 540 26.27 30.39 46.07
CA LEU A 540 25.35 30.01 44.98
C LEU A 540 24.89 28.57 45.08
N SER A 541 23.70 28.31 44.61
CA SER A 541 23.24 26.94 44.35
C SER A 541 23.48 26.53 42.92
N THR A 542 23.74 25.25 42.66
CA THR A 542 23.86 24.70 41.31
C THR A 542 22.60 24.92 40.48
N ALA A 543 21.42 24.96 41.11
CA ALA A 543 20.15 25.27 40.47
C ALA A 543 20.09 26.73 39.91
N GLN A 544 20.64 27.71 40.69
CA GLN A 544 20.73 29.10 40.21
C GLN A 544 21.66 29.20 39.01
N VAL A 545 22.82 28.55 39.05
CA VAL A 545 23.78 28.52 37.94
C VAL A 545 23.10 27.89 36.69
N GLY A 546 22.41 26.77 36.86
CA GLY A 546 21.67 26.12 35.76
C GLY A 546 20.55 26.99 35.18
N MET A 547 19.83 27.73 36.02
CA MET A 547 18.79 28.68 35.57
C MET A 547 19.39 29.85 34.78
N GLU A 548 20.53 30.40 35.20
CA GLU A 548 21.19 31.47 34.47
C GLU A 548 21.74 31.01 33.12
N ILE A 549 22.37 29.83 33.05
CA ILE A 549 22.81 29.24 31.79
C ILE A 549 21.60 29.00 30.86
N ARG A 550 20.50 28.45 31.39
CA ARG A 550 19.28 28.24 30.61
C ARG A 550 18.70 29.56 30.09
N THR A 551 18.69 30.61 30.91
CA THR A 551 18.21 31.92 30.53
C THR A 551 19.13 32.56 29.46
N ALA A 552 20.43 32.35 29.55
CA ALA A 552 21.37 32.83 28.55
C ALA A 552 21.18 32.18 27.18
N ILE A 553 20.96 30.85 27.14
CA ILE A 553 20.87 30.08 25.90
C ILE A 553 19.45 30.17 25.31
N PHE A 554 18.42 29.92 26.12
CA PHE A 554 17.01 29.75 25.64
C PHE A 554 16.16 31.00 25.88
N GLY A 555 16.62 31.92 26.67
CA GLY A 555 15.86 33.09 27.13
C GLY A 555 14.89 32.73 28.28
N LYS A 556 14.32 33.78 28.86
CA LYS A 556 13.34 33.75 29.94
C LYS A 556 12.05 34.45 29.52
N GLU A 557 10.93 33.79 29.67
CA GLU A 557 9.61 34.43 29.56
C GLU A 557 9.42 35.38 30.75
N VAL A 558 9.31 36.65 30.48
CA VAL A 558 9.20 37.68 31.51
C VAL A 558 7.76 38.06 31.76
N SER A 559 6.94 38.14 30.70
CA SER A 559 5.54 38.52 30.73
C SER A 559 4.85 38.09 29.44
N LYS A 560 3.55 38.33 29.38
CA LYS A 560 2.72 38.11 28.21
C LYS A 560 1.89 39.35 27.89
N ILE A 561 1.71 39.65 26.62
CA ILE A 561 0.77 40.68 26.15
C ILE A 561 -0.41 39.98 25.50
N LYS A 562 -1.59 40.42 25.87
CA LYS A 562 -2.85 40.00 25.21
C LYS A 562 -3.19 41.02 24.13
N ASP A 563 -3.48 40.51 22.92
CA ASP A 563 -3.95 41.29 21.79
C ASP A 563 -5.18 40.57 21.21
N GLY A 564 -6.39 41.04 21.56
CA GLY A 564 -7.64 40.37 21.28
C GLY A 564 -7.73 39.01 22.01
N GLU A 565 -7.91 37.93 21.24
CA GLU A 565 -7.93 36.54 21.76
C GLU A 565 -6.54 35.90 21.85
N ASP A 566 -5.53 36.54 21.24
CA ASP A 566 -4.17 36.02 21.19
C ASP A 566 -3.31 36.49 22.36
N GLU A 567 -2.41 35.60 22.82
CA GLU A 567 -1.46 35.86 23.91
C GLU A 567 -0.03 35.74 23.39
N TYR A 568 0.69 36.87 23.41
CA TYR A 568 2.10 36.95 22.94
C TYR A 568 3.06 36.97 24.14
N LYS A 569 4.06 36.09 24.11
CA LYS A 569 5.09 35.98 25.14
C LYS A 569 6.17 37.07 24.96
N ILE A 570 6.46 37.78 26.02
CA ILE A 570 7.63 38.64 26.08
C ILE A 570 8.80 37.82 26.58
N GLN A 571 9.79 37.57 25.70
CA GLN A 571 10.96 36.77 26.00
C GLN A 571 12.21 37.64 26.09
N LEU A 572 12.89 37.56 27.22
CA LEU A 572 14.22 38.17 27.42
C LEU A 572 15.28 37.14 27.06
N ARG A 573 16.20 37.47 26.16
CA ARG A 573 17.32 36.62 25.78
C ARG A 573 18.57 37.43 25.43
N TYR A 574 19.72 36.77 25.48
CA TYR A 574 20.95 37.35 25.01
C TYR A 574 21.00 37.48 23.48
N ASN A 575 21.82 38.43 23.00
CA ASN A 575 22.07 38.58 21.58
C ASN A 575 22.75 37.31 21.03
N ASP A 576 22.47 36.97 19.78
CA ASP A 576 22.99 35.78 19.11
C ASP A 576 24.53 35.75 19.04
N LEU A 577 25.19 36.90 19.02
CA LEU A 577 26.65 37.00 19.07
C LEU A 577 27.22 36.40 20.36
N ILE A 578 26.56 36.61 21.50
CA ILE A 578 27.00 36.09 22.81
C ILE A 578 26.52 34.63 22.98
N LYS A 579 25.29 34.38 22.62
CA LYS A 579 24.65 33.05 22.77
C LYS A 579 25.37 31.96 21.99
N ASN A 580 25.87 32.27 20.79
CA ASN A 580 26.48 31.31 19.87
C ASN A 580 27.99 31.11 20.10
N ASN A 581 28.60 31.82 21.07
CA ASN A 581 30.02 31.71 21.43
C ASN A 581 30.16 31.11 22.83
N VAL A 582 30.72 29.91 22.93
CA VAL A 582 30.93 29.21 24.20
C VAL A 582 31.87 30.01 25.14
N THR A 583 32.87 30.69 24.60
CA THR A 583 33.79 31.53 25.38
C THR A 583 33.05 32.71 26.02
N ASP A 584 32.19 33.39 25.26
CA ASP A 584 31.39 34.50 25.77
C ASP A 584 30.36 34.01 26.80
N LEU A 585 29.78 32.83 26.59
CA LEU A 585 28.91 32.19 27.56
C LEU A 585 29.63 31.92 28.89
N MET A 586 30.87 31.41 28.84
CA MET A 586 31.67 31.13 30.04
C MET A 586 32.13 32.38 30.76
N ASN A 587 32.30 33.51 30.06
CA ASN A 587 32.60 34.79 30.64
C ASN A 587 31.37 35.55 31.18
N LEU A 588 30.19 34.98 31.02
CA LEU A 588 28.94 35.53 31.55
C LEU A 588 29.01 35.66 33.06
N ARG A 589 28.65 36.83 33.58
CA ARG A 589 28.68 37.10 35.02
C ARG A 589 27.33 36.83 35.66
N ILE A 590 27.31 35.89 36.63
CA ILE A 590 26.14 35.58 37.43
C ILE A 590 26.12 36.59 38.60
N THR A 591 25.08 37.42 38.65
CA THR A 591 24.90 38.42 39.71
C THR A 591 23.81 37.95 40.65
N PHE A 592 24.12 37.82 41.92
CA PHE A 592 23.21 37.32 42.96
C PHE A 592 23.43 37.99 44.29
N MET A 593 22.47 37.91 45.19
CA MET A 593 22.61 38.34 46.57
C MET A 593 23.13 37.17 47.41
N ASP A 594 24.31 37.34 47.99
CA ASP A 594 24.85 36.39 48.95
C ASP A 594 24.06 36.51 50.27
N MET A 595 23.33 35.46 50.61
CA MET A 595 22.45 35.45 51.79
C MET A 595 23.23 35.50 53.12
N ASN A 596 24.53 35.14 53.14
CA ASN A 596 25.36 35.15 54.32
C ASN A 596 25.93 36.53 54.61
N SER A 597 26.36 37.23 53.58
CA SER A 597 26.96 38.55 53.70
C SER A 597 26.03 39.71 53.41
N MET A 598 24.80 39.43 52.86
CA MET A 598 23.80 40.39 52.38
C MET A 598 24.38 41.36 51.34
N GLN A 599 25.43 40.94 50.61
CA GLN A 599 26.08 41.72 49.55
C GLN A 599 25.74 41.16 48.17
N VAL A 600 25.66 42.07 47.20
CA VAL A 600 25.53 41.67 45.79
C VAL A 600 26.90 41.27 45.26
N LYS A 601 27.03 40.00 44.91
CA LYS A 601 28.20 39.41 44.26
C LYS A 601 27.97 39.21 42.78
N SER A 602 29.04 39.30 41.98
CA SER A 602 29.02 39.07 40.54
C SER A 602 30.27 38.28 40.14
N ILE A 603 30.06 37.00 39.80
CA ILE A 603 31.13 36.05 39.49
C ILE A 603 30.99 35.55 38.03
N PRO A 604 32.11 35.41 37.28
CA PRO A 604 32.05 34.81 35.94
C PRO A 604 31.76 33.30 36.04
N LEU A 605 30.99 32.78 35.10
CA LEU A 605 30.64 31.36 35.05
C LEU A 605 31.90 30.47 35.00
N SER A 606 32.95 30.93 34.29
CA SER A 606 34.24 30.25 34.17
C SER A 606 34.98 30.00 35.50
N SER A 607 34.63 30.72 36.59
CA SER A 607 35.25 30.49 37.90
C SER A 607 34.64 29.29 38.63
N ILE A 608 33.39 28.90 38.30
CA ILE A 608 32.59 27.88 38.99
C ILE A 608 32.17 26.72 38.10
N ALA A 609 32.44 26.79 36.79
CA ALA A 609 32.10 25.76 35.84
C ALA A 609 33.18 25.56 34.76
N SER A 610 33.29 24.37 34.24
CA SER A 610 34.08 23.99 33.07
C SER A 610 33.22 23.45 31.93
N VAL A 611 33.75 23.53 30.72
CA VAL A 611 33.06 23.03 29.52
C VAL A 611 33.82 21.86 28.94
N ASP A 612 33.12 20.75 28.73
CA ASP A 612 33.65 19.59 28.04
C ASP A 612 32.87 19.37 26.74
N TYR A 613 33.61 19.13 25.66
CA TYR A 613 33.04 18.73 24.37
C TYR A 613 32.97 17.23 24.32
N THR A 614 31.76 16.70 24.41
CA THR A 614 31.48 15.29 24.43
C THR A 614 30.66 14.87 23.22
N SER A 615 30.47 13.61 23.02
CA SER A 615 29.51 13.07 22.08
C SER A 615 28.49 12.23 22.80
N THR A 616 27.22 12.41 22.47
CA THR A 616 26.15 11.61 23.01
C THR A 616 25.43 10.85 21.88
N THR A 617 24.75 9.78 22.24
CA THR A 617 23.85 9.07 21.35
C THR A 617 22.43 9.55 21.59
N GLY A 618 21.74 9.98 20.58
CA GLY A 618 20.40 10.58 20.71
C GLY A 618 19.32 9.69 21.30
N GLY A 619 19.58 8.37 21.43
CA GLY A 619 18.67 7.42 22.02
C GLY A 619 19.20 5.99 21.94
N VAL A 620 18.63 5.10 22.74
CA VAL A 620 18.92 3.66 22.73
C VAL A 620 17.70 2.90 22.27
N LYS A 621 17.77 2.25 21.11
CA LYS A 621 16.72 1.39 20.60
C LYS A 621 16.84 -0.02 21.18
N ARG A 622 15.69 -0.67 21.40
CA ARG A 622 15.63 -2.08 21.81
C ARG A 622 14.66 -2.84 20.89
N LYS A 623 15.10 -4.01 20.46
CA LYS A 623 14.27 -4.99 19.74
C LYS A 623 14.33 -6.30 20.51
N ASN A 624 13.19 -6.86 20.85
CA ASN A 624 13.11 -8.07 21.69
C ASN A 624 13.91 -7.94 23.00
N VAL A 625 13.76 -6.80 23.68
CA VAL A 625 14.43 -6.43 24.95
C VAL A 625 15.94 -6.15 24.83
N LYS A 626 16.62 -6.57 23.77
CA LYS A 626 18.04 -6.32 23.54
C LYS A 626 18.30 -4.96 22.90
N ARG A 627 19.36 -4.28 23.29
CA ARG A 627 19.82 -3.04 22.65
C ARG A 627 20.26 -3.36 21.23
N THR A 628 19.89 -2.48 20.30
CA THR A 628 20.07 -2.74 18.86
C THR A 628 20.47 -1.47 18.13
N ILE A 629 21.44 -1.59 17.23
CA ILE A 629 21.76 -0.61 16.20
C ILE A 629 21.54 -1.28 14.86
N GLN A 630 20.87 -0.59 13.93
CA GLN A 630 20.57 -1.09 12.61
C GLN A 630 21.37 -0.30 11.57
N LEU A 631 22.07 -0.99 10.66
CA LEU A 631 22.64 -0.38 9.48
C LEU A 631 21.66 -0.63 8.31
N GLN A 632 21.11 0.46 7.79
CA GLN A 632 19.99 0.43 6.83
C GLN A 632 20.38 1.06 5.51
N SER A 633 19.82 0.55 4.42
CA SER A 633 19.94 1.15 3.10
C SER A 633 18.77 0.76 2.20
N ASN A 634 18.53 1.62 1.19
CA ASN A 634 17.73 1.25 0.03
C ASN A 634 18.59 0.53 -1.02
N VAL A 635 17.90 -0.10 -1.96
CA VAL A 635 18.51 -0.78 -3.12
C VAL A 635 18.08 -0.05 -4.38
N LEU A 636 19.04 0.19 -5.30
CA LEU A 636 18.77 0.89 -6.56
C LEU A 636 17.75 0.16 -7.45
N ASP A 637 17.86 -1.17 -7.54
CA ASP A 637 16.92 -2.04 -8.25
C ASP A 637 16.26 -3.00 -7.26
N PRO A 638 14.95 -2.87 -6.98
CA PRO A 638 14.22 -3.77 -6.06
C PRO A 638 14.32 -5.25 -6.42
N THR A 639 14.59 -5.58 -7.68
CA THR A 639 14.76 -6.96 -8.13
C THR A 639 16.08 -7.59 -7.67
N MET A 640 17.04 -6.76 -7.25
CA MET A 640 18.37 -7.18 -6.80
C MET A 640 18.48 -7.38 -5.28
N VAL A 641 17.39 -7.16 -4.52
CA VAL A 641 17.38 -7.30 -3.05
C VAL A 641 17.88 -8.68 -2.61
N GLY A 642 17.38 -9.75 -3.20
CA GLY A 642 17.81 -11.12 -2.87
C GLY A 642 19.31 -11.38 -3.12
N PRO A 643 19.83 -11.14 -4.31
CA PRO A 643 21.27 -11.23 -4.61
C PRO A 643 22.14 -10.35 -3.72
N ILE A 644 21.72 -9.10 -3.46
CA ILE A 644 22.45 -8.17 -2.59
C ILE A 644 22.51 -8.70 -1.15
N ASN A 645 21.38 -9.15 -0.58
CA ASN A 645 21.34 -9.70 0.77
C ASN A 645 22.18 -10.97 0.90
N LYS A 646 22.23 -11.81 -0.13
CA LYS A 646 23.14 -12.96 -0.17
C LYS A 646 24.62 -12.53 -0.15
N SER A 647 24.99 -11.52 -0.92
CA SER A 647 26.34 -10.97 -0.94
C SER A 647 26.71 -10.31 0.40
N LEU A 648 25.74 -9.60 1.00
CA LEU A 648 25.88 -9.01 2.34
C LEU A 648 26.11 -10.08 3.41
N GLN A 649 25.37 -11.19 3.38
CA GLN A 649 25.55 -12.27 4.32
C GLN A 649 26.98 -12.83 4.24
N LEU A 650 27.50 -13.05 3.03
CA LEU A 650 28.88 -13.50 2.85
C LEU A 650 29.91 -12.50 3.41
N LYS A 651 29.68 -11.19 3.22
CA LYS A 651 30.55 -10.15 3.76
C LYS A 651 30.45 -10.05 5.29
N ILE A 652 29.27 -10.21 5.86
CA ILE A 652 29.09 -10.26 7.30
C ILE A 652 29.81 -11.48 7.89
N ASP A 653 29.76 -12.63 7.25
CA ASP A 653 30.45 -13.83 7.70
C ASP A 653 31.97 -13.69 7.57
N GLU A 654 32.47 -13.04 6.49
CA GLU A 654 33.87 -12.64 6.35
C GLU A 654 34.32 -11.72 7.49
N PHE A 655 33.50 -10.69 7.82
CA PHE A 655 33.76 -9.79 8.93
C PHE A 655 33.83 -10.50 10.27
N LYS A 656 32.87 -11.41 10.55
CA LYS A 656 32.83 -12.21 11.78
C LYS A 656 34.07 -13.10 11.96
N ASN A 657 34.63 -13.59 10.87
CA ASN A 657 35.84 -14.42 10.90
C ASN A 657 37.12 -13.59 11.07
N LYS A 658 37.12 -12.35 10.59
CA LYS A 658 38.28 -11.46 10.60
C LYS A 658 38.41 -10.67 11.90
N GLU A 659 37.32 -10.21 12.44
CA GLU A 659 37.28 -9.37 13.63
C GLU A 659 36.84 -10.16 14.90
N LYS A 660 37.44 -9.85 16.04
CA LYS A 660 37.03 -10.43 17.34
C LYS A 660 35.76 -9.72 17.84
N ILE A 661 34.62 -10.35 17.58
CA ILE A 661 33.33 -9.83 18.04
C ILE A 661 33.13 -10.27 19.50
N PRO A 662 32.73 -9.34 20.42
CA PRO A 662 32.36 -9.70 21.80
C PRO A 662 31.26 -10.76 21.80
N ALA A 663 31.32 -11.68 22.76
CA ALA A 663 30.41 -12.83 22.84
C ALA A 663 28.94 -12.43 23.08
N ASP A 664 28.71 -11.24 23.63
CA ASP A 664 27.37 -10.65 23.84
C ASP A 664 26.78 -9.96 22.60
N VAL A 665 27.60 -9.75 21.56
CA VAL A 665 27.17 -9.04 20.34
C VAL A 665 26.82 -10.05 19.24
N THR A 666 25.62 -9.90 18.69
CA THR A 666 25.15 -10.69 17.54
C THR A 666 24.89 -9.78 16.34
N ILE A 667 25.34 -10.20 15.15
CA ILE A 667 25.10 -9.53 13.88
C ILE A 667 24.26 -10.44 13.01
N ARG A 668 23.15 -9.92 12.49
CA ARG A 668 22.26 -10.65 11.59
C ARG A 668 21.64 -9.74 10.53
N LEU A 669 21.31 -10.31 9.39
CA LEU A 669 20.42 -9.67 8.43
C LEU A 669 18.98 -9.77 8.96
N SER A 670 18.28 -8.65 8.94
CA SER A 670 16.88 -8.53 9.33
C SER A 670 16.09 -7.75 8.27
N GLY A 671 14.93 -7.22 8.63
CA GLY A 671 14.14 -6.38 7.75
C GLY A 671 13.37 -7.16 6.69
N GLN A 672 13.36 -6.68 5.45
CA GLN A 672 12.58 -7.29 4.37
C GLN A 672 12.88 -8.78 4.18
N SER A 673 14.13 -9.20 4.27
CA SER A 673 14.51 -10.62 4.09
C SER A 673 13.99 -11.54 5.20
N GLU A 674 13.92 -11.07 6.44
CA GLU A 674 13.31 -11.78 7.58
C GLU A 674 11.80 -11.91 7.35
N GLN A 675 11.14 -10.82 6.95
CA GLN A 675 9.71 -10.80 6.63
C GLN A 675 9.36 -11.70 5.44
N GLU A 676 10.20 -11.75 4.41
CA GLU A 676 10.04 -12.67 3.29
C GLU A 676 10.10 -14.13 3.73
N LYS A 677 11.07 -14.49 4.56
CA LYS A 677 11.22 -15.84 5.09
C LYS A 677 10.05 -16.25 5.97
N GLU A 678 9.60 -15.36 6.86
CA GLU A 678 8.42 -15.59 7.70
C GLU A 678 7.18 -15.79 6.84
N THR A 679 7.00 -14.94 5.81
CA THR A 679 5.90 -15.01 4.85
C THR A 679 5.92 -16.33 4.08
N GLN A 680 7.06 -16.74 3.54
CA GLN A 680 7.19 -18.00 2.82
C GLN A 680 6.89 -19.21 3.72
N THR A 681 7.37 -19.20 4.95
CA THR A 681 7.10 -20.27 5.94
C THR A 681 5.61 -20.33 6.27
N PHE A 682 4.99 -19.19 6.53
CA PHE A 682 3.54 -19.11 6.78
C PHE A 682 2.73 -19.59 5.59
N LEU A 683 3.00 -19.08 4.38
CA LEU A 683 2.28 -19.46 3.17
C LEU A 683 2.45 -20.94 2.84
N GLY A 684 3.64 -21.51 3.05
CA GLY A 684 3.87 -22.96 2.92
C GLY A 684 3.01 -23.78 3.88
N THR A 685 2.94 -23.37 5.15
CA THR A 685 2.09 -24.02 6.16
C THR A 685 0.60 -23.85 5.82
N ALA A 686 0.19 -22.63 5.44
CA ALA A 686 -1.18 -22.33 5.04
C ALA A 686 -1.61 -23.16 3.83
N PHE A 687 -0.73 -23.36 2.85
CA PHE A 687 -0.96 -24.19 1.67
C PHE A 687 -1.18 -25.67 2.04
N MET A 688 -0.38 -26.22 2.96
CA MET A 688 -0.56 -27.60 3.44
C MET A 688 -1.87 -27.77 4.19
N ILE A 689 -2.25 -26.80 5.03
CA ILE A 689 -3.55 -26.81 5.74
C ILE A 689 -4.70 -26.71 4.73
N ALA A 690 -4.57 -25.86 3.72
CA ALA A 690 -5.59 -25.71 2.67
C ALA A 690 -5.81 -27.03 1.90
N ILE A 691 -4.73 -27.70 1.49
CA ILE A 691 -4.84 -29.03 0.84
C ILE A 691 -5.52 -30.05 1.76
N GLY A 692 -5.17 -30.06 3.07
CA GLY A 692 -5.80 -30.92 4.05
C GLY A 692 -7.30 -30.64 4.20
N LEU A 693 -7.72 -29.37 4.24
CA LEU A 693 -9.13 -28.97 4.30
C LEU A 693 -9.88 -29.37 3.02
N ILE A 694 -9.30 -29.11 1.84
CA ILE A 694 -9.87 -29.53 0.56
C ILE A 694 -10.07 -31.04 0.53
N PHE A 695 -9.03 -31.80 0.94
CA PHE A 695 -9.11 -33.26 1.02
C PHE A 695 -10.25 -33.71 1.91
N LEU A 696 -10.38 -33.14 3.10
CA LEU A 696 -11.44 -33.47 4.06
C LEU A 696 -12.84 -33.17 3.48
N ILE A 697 -13.03 -31.99 2.86
CA ILE A 697 -14.32 -31.61 2.24
C ILE A 697 -14.68 -32.59 1.12
N LEU A 698 -13.72 -32.94 0.26
CA LEU A 698 -13.95 -33.88 -0.83
C LEU A 698 -14.19 -35.29 -0.34
N VAL A 699 -13.54 -35.76 0.75
CA VAL A 699 -13.84 -37.06 1.37
C VAL A 699 -15.29 -37.11 1.86
N LEU A 700 -15.73 -36.04 2.54
CA LEU A 700 -17.13 -35.93 3.01
C LEU A 700 -18.13 -35.90 1.84
N GLN A 701 -17.80 -35.18 0.77
CA GLN A 701 -18.66 -35.06 -0.41
C GLN A 701 -18.81 -36.39 -1.16
N PHE A 702 -17.69 -37.08 -1.41
CA PHE A 702 -17.68 -38.30 -2.23
C PHE A 702 -17.82 -39.58 -1.44
N ASN A 703 -17.84 -39.51 -0.11
CA ASN A 703 -17.79 -40.66 0.80
C ASN A 703 -16.77 -41.72 0.35
N SER A 704 -15.59 -41.28 -0.03
CA SER A 704 -14.51 -42.09 -0.61
C SER A 704 -13.16 -41.44 -0.36
N MET A 705 -12.14 -42.24 -0.07
CA MET A 705 -10.76 -41.76 0.10
C MET A 705 -10.00 -41.61 -1.24
N SER A 706 -10.35 -42.41 -2.24
CA SER A 706 -9.62 -42.46 -3.52
C SER A 706 -9.96 -41.29 -4.45
N LYS A 707 -11.25 -40.90 -4.50
CA LYS A 707 -11.71 -39.85 -5.42
C LYS A 707 -11.08 -38.49 -5.13
N PRO A 708 -10.92 -38.03 -3.87
CA PRO A 708 -10.22 -36.79 -3.53
C PRO A 708 -8.77 -36.76 -4.03
N PHE A 709 -8.05 -37.88 -3.98
CA PHE A 709 -6.68 -37.92 -4.50
C PHE A 709 -6.62 -37.61 -6.01
N ILE A 710 -7.58 -38.09 -6.80
CA ILE A 710 -7.66 -37.80 -8.22
C ILE A 710 -7.88 -36.29 -8.44
N VAL A 711 -8.83 -35.71 -7.70
CA VAL A 711 -9.14 -34.26 -7.81
C VAL A 711 -7.94 -33.40 -7.37
N ILE A 712 -7.27 -33.74 -6.27
CA ILE A 712 -6.10 -32.98 -5.80
C ILE A 712 -4.92 -33.09 -6.79
N THR A 713 -4.76 -34.23 -7.47
CA THR A 713 -3.73 -34.39 -8.50
C THR A 713 -3.91 -33.36 -9.62
N GLU A 714 -5.15 -32.97 -9.95
CA GLU A 714 -5.44 -31.93 -10.93
C GLU A 714 -4.89 -30.57 -10.50
N ILE A 715 -4.91 -30.25 -9.20
CA ILE A 715 -4.36 -29.00 -8.66
C ILE A 715 -2.87 -28.87 -8.99
N PHE A 716 -2.10 -29.96 -8.86
CA PHE A 716 -0.68 -29.94 -9.21
C PHE A 716 -0.45 -29.66 -10.71
N PHE A 717 -1.29 -30.23 -11.57
CA PHE A 717 -1.16 -30.00 -13.00
C PHE A 717 -1.65 -28.62 -13.45
N SER A 718 -2.59 -28.00 -12.72
CA SER A 718 -3.03 -26.63 -13.02
C SER A 718 -1.91 -25.60 -12.86
N VAL A 719 -0.92 -25.88 -11.99
CA VAL A 719 0.27 -25.05 -11.81
C VAL A 719 1.13 -24.93 -13.08
N ILE A 720 1.02 -25.88 -14.03
CA ILE A 720 1.72 -25.81 -15.34
C ILE A 720 1.44 -24.47 -16.03
N GLY A 721 0.17 -24.03 -16.03
CA GLY A 721 -0.22 -22.77 -16.66
C GLY A 721 0.47 -21.56 -16.01
N VAL A 722 0.60 -21.57 -14.71
CA VAL A 722 1.29 -20.50 -13.94
C VAL A 722 2.80 -20.50 -14.25
N LEU A 723 3.43 -21.70 -14.21
CA LEU A 723 4.86 -21.84 -14.50
C LEU A 723 5.21 -21.38 -15.93
N LEU A 724 4.40 -21.77 -16.92
CA LEU A 724 4.57 -21.35 -18.31
C LEU A 724 4.30 -19.84 -18.47
N GLY A 725 3.29 -19.31 -17.80
CA GLY A 725 3.02 -17.87 -17.79
C GLY A 725 4.25 -17.08 -17.35
N TYR A 726 4.82 -17.40 -16.18
CA TYR A 726 6.04 -16.75 -15.68
C TYR A 726 7.29 -16.98 -16.52
N ALA A 727 7.39 -18.10 -17.22
CA ALA A 727 8.53 -18.41 -18.05
C ALA A 727 8.49 -17.67 -19.41
N LEU A 728 7.29 -17.37 -19.94
CA LEU A 728 7.07 -16.80 -21.27
C LEU A 728 6.87 -15.29 -21.27
N THR A 729 6.31 -14.73 -20.16
CA THR A 729 6.10 -13.28 -20.01
C THR A 729 7.23 -12.61 -19.26
#